data_9ad7616a3584c369ad84ffed7da45315
#
_entry.id   9ad7616a3584c369ad84ffed7da45315
#
_cell.length_a   1.000
_cell.length_b   1.000
_cell.length_c   1.000
_cell.angle_alpha   90.00
_cell.angle_beta   90.00
_cell.angle_gamma   90.00
#
_symmetry.space_group_name_H-M   'P 1'
#
loop_
_entity.id
_entity.type
_entity.pdbx_description
1 polymer ?
#
loop_
_entity_poly.entity_id
_entity_poly.type
_entity_poly.pdbx_seq_one_letter_code
_entity_poly.pdbx_strand_id
1 'polypeptide(L)'
;MPKITTLLMVTLLGISIMAQPQTGDKMSGFKLIEKRFVKEVDAECLLFEHERSGARLLKISNDDLNKTFCITFKTVTESDAGTPHILEHSVLNGSTNFPVKSPFDILSKGSLNTFLNAMTGSDITLYPVSSMNDKDFRSLMHIYLDAVFNPLIYDDPRILEQEGWHHDLEHADSNMTYKGVVYNEMKGAFSSPTRELGYLVDQQLFPDTPYRFSSGGYPSAIPTLTYEDFIDFHRKYYHPSNSYIFLYGDGDTESELAFIDEHYLSNYSASDQVVDIPLQPAFEALRSAQGVYSATEGSELEGNSYLSLSFVVGLSTDQQLGLGLRVLTQALFNNESAPVRLALQEAGIGKDVGAWVDDLKQNVLHVRVQNANPDEGEKFKQVVFEALEKTAREGLNKEAVTGILNRMEFNLREGNTPQKGLYYNQQALGSWFWADEPFSGLEYEKPLAALKSALPSGYLEGLITDYLTNNPHALLFTLNPQPGLEGENDRRTNAELMAYKGSLSATEVTELVEHTAMLVEYQKSEDPPEALATIPLLDLKDITAEADWFIADESRVSRIPYLHFDSFTNDISYVKLYFDLRVLNEDQLPYASLLATLLGSIGTENYSFGELDNALDTHLGGFSTYLSSYLEKRDDDRLIPKFVVSAKALSTDQSKVFEFSKEILGASQLDDVERIKDVLTRHQSRLSANVKRDGLGYARTRLFSYTTRAGMFDELTGGLEYYWFITDLVDNFDEKQAGLINELKNVSELLFNKKNLMASTTCSNGAMKTFRKELKTFSKEIGKHKPAYQAWKLDSSSKNEGLMAASKVQYVLKGSDFTDLGYRWDGKIRVLNQIISREWLKNQVRVIGGA
;
A
#
# COMPACT_ATOMS: atom_id res chain seq x y z
N MET A 1 -26.47 66.78 -42.75
CA MET A 1 -25.51 66.06 -41.89
C MET A 1 -26.10 66.06 -40.47
N PRO A 2 -26.68 64.96 -40.03
CA PRO A 2 -27.03 64.80 -38.61
C PRO A 2 -26.00 63.98 -37.88
N LYS A 3 -25.61 64.40 -36.68
CA LYS A 3 -24.70 63.76 -35.76
C LYS A 3 -25.44 62.62 -35.08
N ILE A 4 -24.92 61.40 -35.20
CA ILE A 4 -25.36 60.23 -34.49
C ILE A 4 -24.61 60.20 -33.14
N THR A 5 -25.35 60.39 -32.04
CA THR A 5 -24.87 60.27 -30.69
C THR A 5 -25.04 58.81 -30.26
N THR A 6 -23.91 58.07 -30.16
CA THR A 6 -23.94 56.68 -29.69
C THR A 6 -23.99 56.71 -28.16
N LEU A 7 -25.08 56.22 -27.60
CA LEU A 7 -25.28 56.04 -26.16
C LEU A 7 -24.62 54.72 -25.74
N LEU A 8 -23.49 54.78 -25.04
CA LEU A 8 -22.83 53.61 -24.43
C LEU A 8 -23.62 53.20 -23.19
N MET A 9 -24.36 52.12 -23.30
CA MET A 9 -25.02 51.47 -22.17
C MET A 9 -23.99 50.58 -21.46
N VAL A 10 -23.40 51.04 -20.39
CA VAL A 10 -22.53 50.22 -19.50
C VAL A 10 -23.46 49.38 -18.62
N THR A 11 -23.59 48.13 -19.00
CA THR A 11 -24.19 47.10 -18.14
C THR A 11 -23.15 46.76 -17.04
N LEU A 12 -23.35 47.28 -15.85
CA LEU A 12 -22.69 46.79 -14.63
C LEU A 12 -23.21 45.38 -14.34
N LEU A 13 -22.45 44.35 -14.78
CA LEU A 13 -22.54 43.05 -14.16
C LEU A 13 -22.01 43.20 -12.74
N GLY A 14 -22.91 43.16 -11.78
CA GLY A 14 -22.55 43.03 -10.37
C GLY A 14 -21.99 41.64 -10.13
N ILE A 15 -20.66 41.52 -10.21
CA ILE A 15 -19.97 40.39 -9.62
C ILE A 15 -20.13 40.62 -8.11
N SER A 16 -21.05 39.91 -7.48
CA SER A 16 -21.04 39.73 -6.04
C SER A 16 -19.73 39.06 -5.69
N ILE A 17 -18.72 39.83 -5.30
CA ILE A 17 -17.56 39.29 -4.60
C ILE A 17 -18.15 38.80 -3.28
N MET A 18 -18.47 37.51 -3.19
CA MET A 18 -18.74 36.90 -1.89
C MET A 18 -17.50 37.14 -1.03
N ALA A 19 -17.69 37.77 0.12
CA ALA A 19 -16.62 37.99 1.07
C ALA A 19 -16.06 36.61 1.45
N GLN A 20 -14.76 36.43 1.28
CA GLN A 20 -14.15 35.18 1.69
C GLN A 20 -14.35 34.99 3.20
N PRO A 21 -14.66 33.76 3.65
CA PRO A 21 -14.90 33.47 5.06
C PRO A 21 -13.67 33.83 5.91
N GLN A 22 -13.94 34.41 7.09
CA GLN A 22 -12.92 34.84 8.06
C GLN A 22 -13.05 34.01 9.34
N THR A 23 -11.95 33.83 10.05
CA THR A 23 -11.95 33.13 11.35
C THR A 23 -13.02 33.73 12.28
N GLY A 24 -13.88 32.88 12.80
CA GLY A 24 -15.03 33.24 13.62
C GLY A 24 -16.36 33.31 12.88
N ASP A 25 -16.36 33.30 11.54
CA ASP A 25 -17.58 33.26 10.75
C ASP A 25 -18.34 31.95 10.95
N LYS A 26 -19.67 32.02 10.83
CA LYS A 26 -20.55 30.86 10.94
C LYS A 26 -21.18 30.57 9.59
N MET A 27 -21.14 29.27 9.21
CA MET A 27 -21.71 28.75 7.99
C MET A 27 -22.40 27.40 8.31
N SER A 28 -23.71 27.34 8.09
CA SER A 28 -24.49 26.08 8.19
C SER A 28 -24.17 25.25 9.45
N GLY A 29 -24.31 25.83 10.62
CA GLY A 29 -24.04 25.15 11.89
C GLY A 29 -22.57 25.03 12.28
N PHE A 30 -21.65 25.33 11.38
CA PHE A 30 -20.21 25.29 11.62
C PHE A 30 -19.63 26.67 11.91
N LYS A 31 -18.67 26.74 12.80
CA LYS A 31 -17.83 27.91 13.08
C LYS A 31 -16.45 27.70 12.48
N LEU A 32 -15.98 28.67 11.68
CA LEU A 32 -14.61 28.67 11.16
C LEU A 32 -13.63 28.95 12.30
N ILE A 33 -12.87 27.97 12.70
CA ILE A 33 -11.88 28.05 13.80
C ILE A 33 -10.58 28.67 13.30
N GLU A 34 -10.11 28.20 12.14
CA GLU A 34 -8.87 28.68 11.54
C GLU A 34 -8.95 28.64 10.02
N LYS A 35 -8.33 29.65 9.39
CA LYS A 35 -8.12 29.76 7.96
C LYS A 35 -6.63 29.93 7.72
N ARG A 36 -6.02 29.03 6.93
CA ARG A 36 -4.59 29.03 6.66
C ARG A 36 -4.31 28.68 5.19
N PHE A 37 -3.48 29.46 4.51
CA PHE A 37 -2.91 29.03 3.24
C PHE A 37 -1.70 28.13 3.54
N VAL A 38 -1.77 26.87 3.14
CA VAL A 38 -0.70 25.90 3.29
C VAL A 38 0.04 25.78 1.96
N LYS A 39 1.29 26.24 1.96
CA LYS A 39 2.11 26.33 0.75
C LYS A 39 2.38 24.98 0.12
N GLU A 40 2.60 23.96 0.94
CA GLU A 40 2.96 22.61 0.52
C GLU A 40 1.85 21.90 -0.25
N VAL A 41 0.60 22.26 0.03
CA VAL A 41 -0.57 21.77 -0.70
C VAL A 41 -1.12 22.78 -1.71
N ASP A 42 -0.53 23.98 -1.77
CA ASP A 42 -0.91 25.11 -2.63
C ASP A 42 -2.42 25.43 -2.56
N ALA A 43 -2.97 25.47 -1.35
CA ALA A 43 -4.41 25.62 -1.14
C ALA A 43 -4.75 26.38 0.15
N GLU A 44 -5.95 26.99 0.17
CA GLU A 44 -6.59 27.43 1.41
C GLU A 44 -7.12 26.23 2.18
N CYS A 45 -6.74 26.14 3.44
CA CYS A 45 -7.20 25.14 4.38
C CYS A 45 -8.09 25.82 5.43
N LEU A 46 -9.31 25.29 5.61
CA LEU A 46 -10.34 25.83 6.49
C LEU A 46 -10.68 24.79 7.55
N LEU A 47 -10.40 25.10 8.82
CA LEU A 47 -10.75 24.24 9.95
C LEU A 47 -12.05 24.74 10.59
N PHE A 48 -13.04 23.87 10.61
CA PHE A 48 -14.35 24.13 11.19
C PHE A 48 -14.63 23.23 12.39
N GLU A 49 -15.48 23.73 13.29
CA GLU A 49 -16.13 22.98 14.35
C GLU A 49 -17.64 23.18 14.27
N HIS A 50 -18.38 22.07 14.31
CA HIS A 50 -19.85 22.12 14.32
C HIS A 50 -20.34 22.47 15.74
N GLU A 51 -21.01 23.60 15.88
CA GLU A 51 -21.33 24.19 17.19
C GLU A 51 -22.20 23.30 18.08
N ARG A 52 -23.09 22.51 17.48
CA ARG A 52 -24.02 21.68 18.25
C ARG A 52 -23.46 20.31 18.60
N SER A 53 -22.83 19.64 17.65
CA SER A 53 -22.36 18.27 17.82
C SER A 53 -20.90 18.14 18.23
N GLY A 54 -20.08 19.20 18.07
CA GLY A 54 -18.65 19.19 18.32
C GLY A 54 -17.83 18.44 17.26
N ALA A 55 -18.42 18.12 16.10
CA ALA A 55 -17.70 17.51 15.00
C ALA A 55 -16.66 18.47 14.42
N ARG A 56 -15.49 17.97 14.08
CA ARG A 56 -14.39 18.74 13.48
C ARG A 56 -14.32 18.47 11.99
N LEU A 57 -14.11 19.53 11.19
CA LEU A 57 -14.03 19.41 9.73
C LEU A 57 -12.87 20.24 9.19
N LEU A 58 -12.02 19.61 8.38
CA LEU A 58 -10.97 20.26 7.60
C LEU A 58 -11.36 20.26 6.12
N LYS A 59 -11.45 21.44 5.50
CA LYS A 59 -11.59 21.61 4.05
C LYS A 59 -10.30 22.12 3.46
N ILE A 60 -9.73 21.39 2.48
CA ILE A 60 -8.67 21.88 1.59
C ILE A 60 -9.33 22.29 0.29
N SER A 61 -9.40 23.59 0.03
CA SER A 61 -10.10 24.17 -1.13
C SER A 61 -9.10 24.47 -2.25
N ASN A 62 -9.27 23.83 -3.40
CA ASN A 62 -8.46 24.03 -4.61
C ASN A 62 -9.28 23.74 -5.86
N ASP A 63 -8.63 23.70 -7.03
CA ASP A 63 -9.25 23.48 -8.33
C ASP A 63 -9.19 22.02 -8.83
N ASP A 64 -8.82 21.07 -7.95
CA ASP A 64 -8.80 19.65 -8.30
C ASP A 64 -10.24 19.11 -8.40
N LEU A 65 -10.61 18.63 -9.59
CA LEU A 65 -11.91 18.03 -9.84
C LEU A 65 -12.11 16.72 -9.08
N ASN A 66 -11.02 16.02 -8.67
CA ASN A 66 -11.10 14.76 -7.93
C ASN A 66 -11.36 15.01 -6.44
N LYS A 67 -12.60 15.34 -6.14
CA LYS A 67 -13.06 15.64 -4.78
C LYS A 67 -12.93 14.42 -3.88
N THR A 68 -12.50 14.65 -2.65
CA THR A 68 -12.40 13.60 -1.62
C THR A 68 -13.19 14.02 -0.39
N PHE A 69 -14.03 13.11 0.10
CA PHE A 69 -14.65 13.15 1.42
C PHE A 69 -14.07 11.99 2.24
N CYS A 70 -13.83 12.24 3.51
CA CYS A 70 -13.54 11.19 4.47
C CYS A 70 -14.17 11.53 5.82
N ILE A 71 -14.81 10.57 6.46
CA ILE A 71 -15.15 10.65 7.88
C ILE A 71 -14.33 9.61 8.64
N THR A 72 -13.72 10.04 9.72
CA THR A 72 -12.77 9.24 10.51
C THR A 72 -13.14 9.30 11.98
N PHE A 73 -13.03 8.17 12.68
CA PHE A 73 -13.25 8.07 14.12
C PHE A 73 -11.99 7.55 14.81
N LYS A 74 -11.72 8.02 16.04
CA LYS A 74 -10.80 7.32 16.93
C LYS A 74 -11.51 6.07 17.43
N THR A 75 -10.97 4.89 17.10
CA THR A 75 -11.54 3.61 17.48
C THR A 75 -10.49 2.80 18.24
N VAL A 76 -10.67 2.70 19.53
CA VAL A 76 -9.68 2.07 20.42
C VAL A 76 -10.19 0.69 20.78
N THR A 77 -9.48 -0.36 20.32
CA THR A 77 -9.84 -1.74 20.64
C THR A 77 -9.48 -2.10 22.07
N GLU A 78 -10.30 -2.93 22.70
CA GLU A 78 -10.11 -3.39 24.09
C GLU A 78 -9.82 -4.90 24.16
N SER A 79 -9.83 -5.59 23.01
CA SER A 79 -9.59 -7.02 22.89
C SER A 79 -9.11 -7.39 21.48
N ASP A 80 -8.71 -8.65 21.32
CA ASP A 80 -8.35 -9.23 20.02
C ASP A 80 -9.56 -9.72 19.20
N ALA A 81 -10.81 -9.38 19.62
CA ALA A 81 -12.02 -9.81 18.93
C ALA A 81 -12.27 -9.10 17.58
N GLY A 82 -11.47 -8.07 17.24
CA GLY A 82 -11.55 -7.39 15.95
C GLY A 82 -12.77 -6.49 15.79
N THR A 83 -13.35 -6.03 16.87
CA THR A 83 -14.57 -5.21 16.87
C THR A 83 -14.49 -3.99 15.94
N PRO A 84 -13.39 -3.20 15.91
CA PRO A 84 -13.27 -2.07 14.98
C PRO A 84 -13.38 -2.49 13.51
N HIS A 85 -12.73 -3.58 13.11
CA HIS A 85 -12.71 -4.08 11.74
C HIS A 85 -14.05 -4.67 11.32
N ILE A 86 -14.67 -5.46 12.23
CA ILE A 86 -16.00 -6.00 11.98
C ILE A 86 -17.03 -4.87 11.84
N LEU A 87 -16.93 -3.80 12.64
CA LEU A 87 -17.80 -2.63 12.50
C LEU A 87 -17.51 -1.85 11.21
N GLU A 88 -16.26 -1.73 10.79
CA GLU A 88 -15.91 -1.12 9.49
C GLU A 88 -16.70 -1.75 8.36
N HIS A 89 -16.73 -3.09 8.29
CA HIS A 89 -17.54 -3.83 7.33
C HIS A 89 -19.03 -3.64 7.55
N SER A 90 -19.48 -3.81 8.79
CA SER A 90 -20.90 -3.95 9.15
C SER A 90 -21.70 -2.67 8.95
N VAL A 91 -21.14 -1.48 9.22
CA VAL A 91 -21.87 -0.21 9.00
C VAL A 91 -22.16 0.04 7.51
N LEU A 92 -21.37 -0.54 6.61
CA LEU A 92 -21.59 -0.46 5.16
C LEU A 92 -22.62 -1.47 4.64
N ASN A 93 -23.23 -2.26 5.54
CA ASN A 93 -24.25 -3.25 5.20
C ASN A 93 -25.67 -2.73 5.49
N GLY A 94 -25.99 -1.54 4.97
CA GLY A 94 -27.29 -0.89 5.05
C GLY A 94 -27.41 0.13 6.16
N SER A 95 -28.23 1.12 5.89
CA SER A 95 -28.50 2.24 6.80
C SER A 95 -29.97 2.70 6.68
N THR A 96 -30.38 3.59 7.56
CA THR A 96 -31.79 4.03 7.64
C THR A 96 -32.32 4.58 6.32
N ASN A 97 -31.54 5.44 5.65
CA ASN A 97 -31.94 6.02 4.35
C ASN A 97 -31.66 5.07 3.18
N PHE A 98 -30.78 4.12 3.33
CA PHE A 98 -30.35 3.18 2.31
C PHE A 98 -30.47 1.73 2.80
N PRO A 99 -31.71 1.20 2.98
CA PRO A 99 -31.96 -0.09 3.62
C PRO A 99 -31.73 -1.28 2.66
N VAL A 100 -30.57 -1.33 2.02
CA VAL A 100 -30.10 -2.43 1.17
C VAL A 100 -28.97 -3.16 1.86
N LYS A 101 -28.78 -4.45 1.59
CA LYS A 101 -27.78 -5.29 2.26
C LYS A 101 -26.33 -4.82 2.03
N SER A 102 -26.05 -4.22 0.88
CA SER A 102 -24.70 -3.71 0.57
C SER A 102 -24.76 -2.50 -0.34
N PRO A 103 -24.99 -1.28 0.20
CA PRO A 103 -24.87 -0.04 -0.57
C PRO A 103 -23.50 0.08 -1.25
N PHE A 104 -22.43 -0.37 -0.56
CA PHE A 104 -21.06 -0.39 -1.07
C PHE A 104 -20.95 -1.14 -2.40
N ASP A 105 -21.59 -2.29 -2.53
CA ASP A 105 -21.57 -3.08 -3.75
C ASP A 105 -22.30 -2.41 -4.90
N ILE A 106 -23.44 -1.81 -4.60
CA ILE A 106 -24.23 -1.08 -5.61
C ILE A 106 -23.45 0.10 -6.13
N LEU A 107 -22.79 0.87 -5.24
CA LEU A 107 -21.94 1.99 -5.61
C LEU A 107 -20.71 1.56 -6.42
N SER A 108 -20.08 0.45 -6.05
CA SER A 108 -18.92 -0.06 -6.78
C SER A 108 -19.24 -0.45 -8.24
N LYS A 109 -20.52 -0.62 -8.55
CA LYS A 109 -21.05 -0.95 -9.89
C LYS A 109 -21.61 0.27 -10.62
N GLY A 110 -22.27 1.16 -9.91
CA GLY A 110 -23.10 2.23 -10.49
C GLY A 110 -22.60 3.65 -10.25
N SER A 111 -21.45 3.84 -9.62
CA SER A 111 -20.82 5.12 -9.34
C SER A 111 -19.63 5.40 -10.27
N LEU A 112 -19.27 6.67 -10.42
CA LEU A 112 -18.03 7.14 -11.08
C LEU A 112 -16.92 7.38 -10.06
N ASN A 113 -16.95 6.67 -8.94
CA ASN A 113 -15.93 6.82 -7.91
C ASN A 113 -14.53 6.62 -8.47
N THR A 114 -13.60 7.46 -8.05
CA THR A 114 -12.18 7.31 -8.29
C THR A 114 -11.51 6.61 -7.12
N PHE A 115 -12.16 6.64 -5.94
CA PHE A 115 -11.81 5.87 -4.76
C PHE A 115 -13.05 5.57 -3.93
N LEU A 116 -13.18 4.33 -3.48
CA LEU A 116 -14.28 3.85 -2.63
C LEU A 116 -13.73 2.74 -1.74
N ASN A 117 -13.60 2.98 -0.45
CA ASN A 117 -13.12 2.00 0.53
C ASN A 117 -13.50 2.39 1.96
N ALA A 118 -13.20 1.51 2.92
CA ALA A 118 -13.08 1.78 4.33
C ALA A 118 -11.79 1.15 4.85
N MET A 119 -11.25 1.61 5.96
CA MET A 119 -9.98 1.13 6.49
C MET A 119 -9.96 1.21 8.01
N THR A 120 -9.43 0.17 8.66
CA THR A 120 -9.18 0.11 10.10
C THR A 120 -7.68 0.05 10.39
N GLY A 121 -7.21 0.98 11.21
CA GLY A 121 -5.87 0.98 11.80
C GLY A 121 -5.90 0.57 13.27
N SER A 122 -4.80 0.72 13.98
CA SER A 122 -4.69 0.32 15.39
C SER A 122 -5.54 1.17 16.33
N ASP A 123 -5.83 2.41 15.96
CA ASP A 123 -6.53 3.40 16.78
C ASP A 123 -7.53 4.26 15.97
N ILE A 124 -7.78 3.87 14.73
CA ILE A 124 -8.51 4.67 13.75
C ILE A 124 -9.38 3.78 12.85
N THR A 125 -10.59 4.26 12.54
CA THR A 125 -11.40 3.73 11.43
C THR A 125 -11.84 4.88 10.54
N LEU A 126 -11.61 4.78 9.22
CA LEU A 126 -11.86 5.85 8.26
C LEU A 126 -12.64 5.35 7.05
N TYR A 127 -13.50 6.23 6.54
CA TYR A 127 -14.43 5.97 5.45
C TYR A 127 -14.23 7.00 4.33
N PRO A 128 -13.24 6.80 3.46
CA PRO A 128 -12.93 7.70 2.36
C PRO A 128 -13.65 7.37 1.07
N VAL A 129 -14.10 8.41 0.37
CA VAL A 129 -14.64 8.32 -0.99
C VAL A 129 -14.10 9.47 -1.84
N SER A 130 -13.92 9.23 -3.14
CA SER A 130 -13.54 10.28 -4.09
C SER A 130 -14.29 10.13 -5.40
N SER A 131 -14.64 11.25 -6.02
CA SER A 131 -15.23 11.31 -7.36
C SER A 131 -14.93 12.65 -8.05
N MET A 132 -14.78 12.60 -9.39
CA MET A 132 -14.68 13.79 -10.22
C MET A 132 -16.06 14.33 -10.63
N ASN A 133 -17.14 13.59 -10.40
CA ASN A 133 -18.50 13.98 -10.73
C ASN A 133 -19.22 14.51 -9.48
N ASP A 134 -19.76 15.73 -9.54
CA ASP A 134 -20.38 16.38 -8.37
C ASP A 134 -21.60 15.65 -7.81
N LYS A 135 -22.44 15.12 -8.71
CA LYS A 135 -23.64 14.36 -8.30
C LYS A 135 -23.24 13.06 -7.61
N ASP A 136 -22.28 12.37 -8.18
CA ASP A 136 -21.72 11.13 -7.62
C ASP A 136 -21.04 11.38 -6.26
N PHE A 137 -20.18 12.40 -6.19
CA PHE A 137 -19.50 12.77 -4.96
C PHE A 137 -20.48 13.04 -3.81
N ARG A 138 -21.55 13.81 -4.07
CA ARG A 138 -22.61 14.07 -3.09
C ARG A 138 -23.35 12.80 -2.68
N SER A 139 -23.64 11.91 -3.62
CA SER A 139 -24.28 10.62 -3.36
C SER A 139 -23.41 9.72 -2.49
N LEU A 140 -22.12 9.64 -2.79
CA LEU A 140 -21.13 8.89 -2.01
C LEU A 140 -21.01 9.43 -0.58
N MET A 141 -20.89 10.74 -0.41
CA MET A 141 -20.84 11.39 0.90
C MET A 141 -22.11 11.11 1.71
N HIS A 142 -23.30 11.19 1.07
CA HIS A 142 -24.59 10.89 1.72
C HIS A 142 -24.66 9.46 2.27
N ILE A 143 -24.32 8.49 1.41
CA ILE A 143 -24.36 7.08 1.80
C ILE A 143 -23.39 6.76 2.92
N TYR A 144 -22.16 7.33 2.87
CA TYR A 144 -21.16 7.07 3.90
C TYR A 144 -21.49 7.72 5.24
N LEU A 145 -22.04 8.93 5.22
CA LEU A 145 -22.52 9.58 6.44
C LEU A 145 -23.70 8.82 7.06
N ASP A 146 -24.63 8.33 6.24
CA ASP A 146 -25.77 7.54 6.75
C ASP A 146 -25.32 6.19 7.31
N ALA A 147 -24.38 5.54 6.62
CA ALA A 147 -23.80 4.28 7.05
C ALA A 147 -23.16 4.37 8.44
N VAL A 148 -22.36 5.40 8.70
CA VAL A 148 -21.64 5.51 9.98
C VAL A 148 -22.51 6.03 11.12
N PHE A 149 -23.55 6.84 10.84
CA PHE A 149 -24.39 7.43 11.88
C PHE A 149 -25.72 6.70 12.11
N ASN A 150 -26.26 6.04 11.11
CA ASN A 150 -27.58 5.39 11.15
C ASN A 150 -27.54 3.95 10.57
N PRO A 151 -26.53 3.10 10.91
CA PRO A 151 -26.42 1.76 10.34
C PRO A 151 -27.55 0.84 10.83
N LEU A 152 -27.92 -0.15 10.03
CA LEU A 152 -28.94 -1.16 10.38
C LEU A 152 -28.45 -2.20 11.39
N ILE A 153 -27.23 -2.12 11.85
CA ILE A 153 -26.67 -3.06 12.83
C ILE A 153 -27.45 -3.18 14.13
N TYR A 154 -28.26 -2.16 14.48
CA TYR A 154 -29.09 -2.15 15.67
C TYR A 154 -30.39 -2.98 15.53
N ASP A 155 -30.83 -3.13 14.28
CA ASP A 155 -32.10 -3.78 13.95
C ASP A 155 -31.93 -5.17 13.36
N ASP A 156 -30.73 -5.47 12.82
CA ASP A 156 -30.43 -6.73 12.14
C ASP A 156 -29.13 -7.38 12.63
N PRO A 157 -29.17 -8.31 13.59
CA PRO A 157 -27.97 -8.99 14.09
C PRO A 157 -27.30 -9.88 13.04
N ARG A 158 -27.98 -10.24 11.94
CA ARG A 158 -27.40 -11.05 10.86
C ARG A 158 -26.24 -10.34 10.17
N ILE A 159 -26.15 -9.01 10.29
CA ILE A 159 -25.04 -8.23 9.76
C ILE A 159 -23.73 -8.61 10.47
N LEU A 160 -23.76 -8.73 11.82
CA LEU A 160 -22.62 -9.23 12.57
C LEU A 160 -22.27 -10.68 12.19
N GLU A 161 -23.28 -11.53 12.05
CA GLU A 161 -23.08 -12.94 11.71
C GLU A 161 -22.45 -13.12 10.32
N GLN A 162 -22.83 -12.29 9.37
CA GLN A 162 -22.27 -12.29 8.02
C GLN A 162 -20.85 -11.72 8.00
N GLU A 163 -20.65 -10.52 8.52
CA GLU A 163 -19.38 -9.79 8.40
C GLU A 163 -18.37 -10.22 9.46
N GLY A 164 -18.80 -10.48 10.67
CA GLY A 164 -17.95 -10.87 11.78
C GLY A 164 -17.69 -12.37 11.83
N TRP A 165 -18.59 -13.09 12.52
CA TRP A 165 -18.51 -14.53 12.69
C TRP A 165 -19.84 -15.16 13.11
N HIS A 166 -20.03 -16.45 12.81
CA HIS A 166 -21.12 -17.29 13.32
C HIS A 166 -20.72 -18.76 13.38
N HIS A 167 -21.47 -19.55 14.16
CA HIS A 167 -21.40 -21.00 14.08
C HIS A 167 -22.17 -21.48 12.84
N ASP A 168 -21.48 -22.23 11.97
CA ASP A 168 -22.06 -22.79 10.75
C ASP A 168 -22.25 -24.29 10.93
N LEU A 169 -23.50 -24.75 10.77
CA LEU A 169 -23.89 -26.15 10.86
C LEU A 169 -24.91 -26.50 9.78
N GLU A 170 -24.45 -27.04 8.65
CA GLU A 170 -25.34 -27.34 7.50
C GLU A 170 -26.33 -28.46 7.78
N HIS A 171 -25.91 -29.50 8.54
CA HIS A 171 -26.74 -30.65 8.92
C HIS A 171 -26.40 -31.08 10.36
N ALA A 172 -27.34 -31.72 11.02
CA ALA A 172 -27.16 -32.15 12.42
C ALA A 172 -25.99 -33.12 12.63
N ASP A 173 -25.60 -33.89 11.64
CA ASP A 173 -24.46 -34.81 11.62
C ASP A 173 -23.16 -34.21 11.06
N SER A 174 -23.19 -33.00 10.45
CA SER A 174 -22.02 -32.31 9.94
C SER A 174 -21.10 -31.83 11.06
N ASN A 175 -19.84 -31.59 10.73
CA ASN A 175 -18.93 -30.85 11.62
C ASN A 175 -19.36 -29.38 11.66
N MET A 176 -19.41 -28.84 12.87
CA MET A 176 -19.61 -27.42 13.08
C MET A 176 -18.31 -26.65 12.73
N THR A 177 -18.44 -25.49 12.12
CA THR A 177 -17.32 -24.59 11.80
C THR A 177 -17.63 -23.15 12.17
N TYR A 178 -16.61 -22.31 12.26
CA TYR A 178 -16.79 -20.86 12.27
C TYR A 178 -16.78 -20.33 10.83
N LYS A 179 -17.72 -19.44 10.52
CA LYS A 179 -17.75 -18.66 9.27
C LYS A 179 -17.96 -17.17 9.59
N GLY A 180 -17.63 -16.31 8.64
CA GLY A 180 -17.76 -14.85 8.66
C GLY A 180 -16.72 -14.24 7.76
N VAL A 181 -17.02 -13.08 7.16
CA VAL A 181 -16.12 -12.42 6.21
C VAL A 181 -14.80 -12.05 6.90
N VAL A 182 -14.85 -11.26 7.98
CA VAL A 182 -13.65 -10.81 8.71
C VAL A 182 -12.93 -11.98 9.37
N TYR A 183 -13.66 -12.96 9.92
CA TYR A 183 -13.04 -14.16 10.49
C TYR A 183 -12.14 -14.90 9.48
N ASN A 184 -12.65 -15.14 8.27
CA ASN A 184 -11.89 -15.81 7.23
C ASN A 184 -10.75 -14.96 6.66
N GLU A 185 -10.99 -13.65 6.49
CA GLU A 185 -9.97 -12.70 6.06
C GLU A 185 -8.78 -12.68 7.03
N MET A 186 -9.05 -12.63 8.33
CA MET A 186 -8.01 -12.62 9.36
C MET A 186 -7.29 -13.96 9.48
N LYS A 187 -7.96 -15.10 9.25
CA LYS A 187 -7.26 -16.40 9.09
C LYS A 187 -6.24 -16.33 7.95
N GLY A 188 -6.62 -15.73 6.81
CA GLY A 188 -5.71 -15.51 5.68
C GLY A 188 -4.56 -14.59 6.04
N ALA A 189 -4.82 -13.44 6.66
CA ALA A 189 -3.83 -12.46 7.04
C ALA A 189 -2.76 -13.03 8.00
N PHE A 190 -3.19 -13.78 9.01
CA PHE A 190 -2.30 -14.43 9.98
C PHE A 190 -1.64 -15.75 9.47
N SER A 191 -1.79 -16.07 8.19
CA SER A 191 -0.92 -17.06 7.54
C SER A 191 0.47 -16.49 7.25
N SER A 192 0.65 -15.16 7.31
CA SER A 192 1.93 -14.49 7.09
C SER A 192 2.78 -14.48 8.37
N PRO A 193 4.01 -15.05 8.37
CA PRO A 193 4.90 -14.97 9.52
C PRO A 193 5.22 -13.54 9.97
N THR A 194 5.27 -12.60 9.01
CA THR A 194 5.55 -11.19 9.35
C THR A 194 4.37 -10.48 9.98
N ARG A 195 3.13 -10.92 9.70
CA ARG A 195 1.94 -10.43 10.40
C ARG A 195 1.89 -10.94 11.83
N GLU A 196 2.16 -12.25 12.01
CA GLU A 196 2.27 -12.87 13.33
C GLU A 196 3.35 -12.19 14.18
N LEU A 197 4.54 -11.94 13.57
CA LEU A 197 5.63 -11.23 14.24
C LEU A 197 5.20 -9.83 14.73
N GLY A 198 4.58 -9.03 13.86
CA GLY A 198 4.11 -7.68 14.22
C GLY A 198 3.17 -7.71 15.41
N TYR A 199 2.14 -8.55 15.35
CA TYR A 199 1.18 -8.70 16.44
C TYR A 199 1.83 -9.10 17.78
N LEU A 200 2.73 -10.10 17.78
CA LEU A 200 3.41 -10.55 18.99
C LEU A 200 4.40 -9.50 19.53
N VAL A 201 5.03 -8.72 18.65
CA VAL A 201 5.89 -7.60 19.05
C VAL A 201 5.07 -6.50 19.72
N ASP A 202 3.94 -6.12 19.16
CA ASP A 202 3.07 -5.07 19.72
C ASP A 202 2.51 -5.47 21.07
N GLN A 203 2.12 -6.72 21.26
CA GLN A 203 1.71 -7.25 22.57
C GLN A 203 2.77 -7.07 23.66
N GLN A 204 4.05 -7.22 23.31
CA GLN A 204 5.15 -7.12 24.26
C GLN A 204 5.63 -5.68 24.46
N LEU A 205 5.56 -4.82 23.42
CA LEU A 205 5.95 -3.42 23.49
C LEU A 205 4.93 -2.54 24.22
N PHE A 206 3.65 -2.88 24.10
CA PHE A 206 2.53 -2.08 24.60
C PHE A 206 1.60 -2.86 25.55
N PRO A 207 2.15 -3.58 26.57
CA PRO A 207 1.36 -4.49 27.41
C PRO A 207 0.23 -3.80 28.18
N ASP A 208 0.32 -2.51 28.44
CA ASP A 208 -0.61 -1.74 29.28
C ASP A 208 -1.51 -0.80 28.48
N THR A 209 -1.45 -0.85 27.14
CA THR A 209 -2.23 0.02 26.26
C THR A 209 -3.01 -0.79 25.20
N PRO A 210 -4.01 -0.20 24.57
CA PRO A 210 -4.77 -0.83 23.49
C PRO A 210 -3.95 -1.33 22.29
N TYR A 211 -2.77 -0.77 22.06
CA TYR A 211 -1.90 -1.19 20.96
C TYR A 211 -1.42 -2.65 21.06
N ARG A 212 -1.56 -3.28 22.25
CA ARG A 212 -1.30 -4.70 22.42
C ARG A 212 -2.27 -5.61 21.66
N PHE A 213 -3.42 -5.12 21.25
CA PHE A 213 -4.47 -5.90 20.62
C PHE A 213 -4.48 -5.72 19.11
N SER A 214 -4.93 -6.74 18.40
CA SER A 214 -5.19 -6.65 16.96
C SER A 214 -6.54 -5.98 16.71
N SER A 215 -6.55 -4.75 16.19
CA SER A 215 -7.80 -4.07 15.78
C SER A 215 -8.53 -4.83 14.66
N GLY A 216 -7.78 -5.56 13.81
CA GLY A 216 -8.33 -6.44 12.80
C GLY A 216 -8.95 -7.72 13.34
N GLY A 217 -8.60 -8.08 14.56
CA GLY A 217 -9.00 -9.33 15.20
C GLY A 217 -7.94 -10.44 15.04
N TYR A 218 -7.74 -11.23 16.09
CA TYR A 218 -6.96 -12.45 16.04
C TYR A 218 -7.87 -13.64 15.82
N PRO A 219 -7.61 -14.58 14.90
CA PRO A 219 -8.56 -15.60 14.48
C PRO A 219 -9.20 -16.41 15.61
N SER A 220 -8.46 -16.75 16.67
CA SER A 220 -9.01 -17.49 17.79
C SER A 220 -9.81 -16.62 18.77
N ALA A 221 -9.69 -15.30 18.70
CA ALA A 221 -10.39 -14.36 19.59
C ALA A 221 -11.67 -13.78 18.94
N ILE A 222 -11.72 -13.68 17.62
CA ILE A 222 -12.91 -13.15 16.90
C ILE A 222 -14.20 -13.85 17.36
N PRO A 223 -14.26 -15.20 17.55
CA PRO A 223 -15.49 -15.88 18.00
C PRO A 223 -15.89 -15.59 19.44
N THR A 224 -15.20 -14.72 20.14
CA THR A 224 -15.59 -14.26 21.48
C THR A 224 -16.42 -12.97 21.45
N LEU A 225 -16.53 -12.30 20.30
CA LEU A 225 -17.28 -11.06 20.16
C LEU A 225 -18.78 -11.34 20.30
N THR A 226 -19.41 -10.70 21.26
CA THR A 226 -20.87 -10.74 21.42
C THR A 226 -21.55 -9.61 20.63
N TYR A 227 -22.83 -9.79 20.34
CA TYR A 227 -23.62 -8.73 19.70
C TYR A 227 -23.74 -7.47 20.58
N GLU A 228 -23.82 -7.63 21.90
CA GLU A 228 -23.87 -6.51 22.84
C GLU A 228 -22.57 -5.69 22.81
N ASP A 229 -21.40 -6.33 22.90
CA ASP A 229 -20.08 -5.65 22.81
C ASP A 229 -19.91 -4.93 21.47
N PHE A 230 -20.37 -5.55 20.39
CA PHE A 230 -20.36 -4.99 19.04
C PHE A 230 -21.18 -3.69 18.95
N ILE A 231 -22.42 -3.71 19.44
CA ILE A 231 -23.29 -2.53 19.44
C ILE A 231 -22.79 -1.44 20.38
N ASP A 232 -22.29 -1.82 21.57
CA ASP A 232 -21.78 -0.86 22.54
C ASP A 232 -20.51 -0.16 22.02
N PHE A 233 -19.69 -0.86 21.24
CA PHE A 233 -18.53 -0.25 20.58
C PHE A 233 -18.97 0.84 19.59
N HIS A 234 -19.97 0.58 18.76
CA HIS A 234 -20.49 1.59 17.84
C HIS A 234 -21.04 2.80 18.61
N ARG A 235 -21.87 2.60 19.63
CA ARG A 235 -22.41 3.69 20.46
C ARG A 235 -21.31 4.53 21.11
N LYS A 236 -20.21 3.88 21.50
CA LYS A 236 -19.08 4.53 22.16
C LYS A 236 -18.27 5.37 21.21
N TYR A 237 -17.95 4.89 20.03
CA TYR A 237 -16.96 5.51 19.17
C TYR A 237 -17.52 6.27 17.96
N TYR A 238 -18.69 5.93 17.45
CA TYR A 238 -19.27 6.51 16.25
C TYR A 238 -20.20 7.70 16.55
N HIS A 239 -19.66 8.66 17.29
CA HIS A 239 -20.35 9.90 17.64
C HIS A 239 -19.67 11.09 16.93
N PRO A 240 -20.44 12.11 16.45
CA PRO A 240 -19.86 13.27 15.77
C PRO A 240 -18.74 13.99 16.54
N SER A 241 -18.83 14.10 17.88
CA SER A 241 -17.77 14.70 18.71
C SER A 241 -16.45 13.93 18.67
N ASN A 242 -16.48 12.65 18.27
CA ASN A 242 -15.29 11.80 18.06
C ASN A 242 -14.89 11.72 16.59
N SER A 243 -15.56 12.48 15.70
CA SER A 243 -15.30 12.42 14.26
C SER A 243 -14.33 13.50 13.80
N TYR A 244 -13.59 13.17 12.74
CA TYR A 244 -12.71 14.04 11.97
C TYR A 244 -13.17 13.97 10.53
N ILE A 245 -13.86 15.02 10.06
CA ILE A 245 -14.40 15.09 8.70
C ILE A 245 -13.38 15.84 7.83
N PHE A 246 -13.13 15.30 6.66
CA PHE A 246 -12.19 15.87 5.70
C PHE A 246 -12.87 16.05 4.34
N LEU A 247 -12.67 17.23 3.76
CA LEU A 247 -13.12 17.60 2.42
C LEU A 247 -11.95 18.17 1.61
N TYR A 248 -11.84 17.75 0.36
CA TYR A 248 -10.79 18.20 -0.57
C TYR A 248 -11.37 18.45 -1.95
N GLY A 249 -10.81 19.42 -2.66
CA GLY A 249 -11.10 19.67 -4.07
C GLY A 249 -11.96 20.92 -4.30
N ASP A 250 -12.51 21.03 -5.52
CA ASP A 250 -13.23 22.19 -6.02
C ASP A 250 -14.69 22.29 -5.57
N GLY A 251 -15.15 21.40 -4.68
CA GLY A 251 -16.51 21.41 -4.15
C GLY A 251 -16.86 22.72 -3.43
N ASP A 252 -18.11 23.16 -3.58
CA ASP A 252 -18.64 24.36 -2.92
C ASP A 252 -18.77 24.15 -1.40
N THR A 253 -17.92 24.81 -0.64
CA THR A 253 -17.78 24.61 0.80
C THR A 253 -19.09 24.87 1.55
N GLU A 254 -19.84 25.94 1.22
CA GLU A 254 -21.08 26.26 1.91
C GLU A 254 -22.15 25.18 1.68
N SER A 255 -22.26 24.71 0.44
CA SER A 255 -23.18 23.63 0.09
C SER A 255 -22.82 22.29 0.75
N GLU A 256 -21.52 21.98 0.84
CA GLU A 256 -21.02 20.78 1.52
C GLU A 256 -21.31 20.82 3.02
N LEU A 257 -21.01 21.93 3.69
CA LEU A 257 -21.29 22.12 5.11
C LEU A 257 -22.80 22.09 5.42
N ALA A 258 -23.61 22.77 4.59
CA ALA A 258 -25.07 22.76 4.75
C ALA A 258 -25.63 21.35 4.65
N PHE A 259 -25.15 20.57 3.68
CA PHE A 259 -25.59 19.20 3.52
C PHE A 259 -25.26 18.32 4.74
N ILE A 260 -24.03 18.43 5.27
CA ILE A 260 -23.59 17.64 6.43
C ILE A 260 -24.38 18.05 7.69
N ASP A 261 -24.61 19.36 7.90
CA ASP A 261 -25.40 19.84 9.03
C ASP A 261 -26.86 19.40 8.95
N GLU A 262 -27.54 19.73 7.84
CA GLU A 262 -28.99 19.52 7.70
C GLU A 262 -29.41 18.06 7.76
N HIS A 263 -28.60 17.18 7.17
CA HIS A 263 -28.94 15.76 7.08
C HIS A 263 -28.46 14.94 8.28
N TYR A 264 -27.38 15.35 8.96
CA TYR A 264 -26.75 14.54 9.98
C TYR A 264 -26.46 15.26 11.29
N LEU A 265 -25.58 16.27 11.30
CA LEU A 265 -24.97 16.76 12.53
C LEU A 265 -25.96 17.57 13.41
N SER A 266 -26.95 18.22 12.80
CA SER A 266 -28.01 18.95 13.54
C SER A 266 -28.85 18.04 14.47
N ASN A 267 -28.81 16.74 14.27
CA ASN A 267 -29.53 15.76 15.13
C ASN A 267 -28.75 15.39 16.41
N TYR A 268 -27.47 15.77 16.50
CA TYR A 268 -26.60 15.40 17.61
C TYR A 268 -26.30 16.61 18.51
N SER A 269 -26.05 16.32 19.77
CA SER A 269 -25.47 17.28 20.73
C SER A 269 -24.05 16.84 21.07
N ALA A 270 -23.16 17.78 21.41
CA ALA A 270 -21.80 17.46 21.80
C ALA A 270 -21.79 16.47 22.99
N SER A 271 -20.85 15.55 22.92
CA SER A 271 -20.56 14.58 23.99
C SER A 271 -19.31 14.99 24.73
N ASP A 272 -19.32 14.84 26.05
CA ASP A 272 -18.14 15.07 26.90
C ASP A 272 -17.17 13.88 26.88
N GLN A 273 -17.48 12.83 26.12
CA GLN A 273 -16.63 11.66 26.02
C GLN A 273 -15.34 11.99 25.26
N VAL A 274 -14.22 11.87 25.93
CA VAL A 274 -12.87 12.01 25.34
C VAL A 274 -12.30 10.63 25.07
N VAL A 275 -11.98 10.36 23.80
CA VAL A 275 -11.28 9.13 23.41
C VAL A 275 -9.79 9.43 23.36
N ASP A 276 -9.02 8.80 24.24
CA ASP A 276 -7.57 8.90 24.31
C ASP A 276 -6.93 7.54 24.56
N ILE A 277 -5.67 7.39 24.16
CA ILE A 277 -4.85 6.22 24.42
C ILE A 277 -3.75 6.65 25.40
N PRO A 278 -3.63 5.99 26.56
CA PRO A 278 -2.55 6.29 27.48
C PRO A 278 -1.19 5.96 26.85
N LEU A 279 -0.16 6.70 27.22
CA LEU A 279 1.20 6.35 26.84
C LEU A 279 1.63 5.08 27.57
N GLN A 280 2.29 4.18 26.84
CA GLN A 280 2.95 3.03 27.45
C GLN A 280 4.11 3.53 28.30
N PRO A 281 4.17 3.24 29.61
CA PRO A 281 5.32 3.56 30.42
C PRO A 281 6.58 2.87 29.91
N ALA A 282 7.71 3.58 29.93
CA ALA A 282 8.97 3.00 29.54
C ALA A 282 9.34 1.79 30.43
N PHE A 283 9.98 0.81 29.82
CA PHE A 283 10.49 -0.34 30.56
C PHE A 283 11.70 0.06 31.41
N GLU A 284 11.99 -0.75 32.45
CA GLU A 284 13.22 -0.57 33.26
C GLU A 284 14.48 -1.01 32.49
N ALA A 285 14.34 -2.00 31.59
CA ALA A 285 15.40 -2.51 30.73
C ALA A 285 14.81 -3.12 29.46
N LEU A 286 15.65 -3.24 28.43
CA LEU A 286 15.33 -3.96 27.20
C LEU A 286 14.79 -5.36 27.52
N ARG A 287 13.65 -5.73 26.98
CA ARG A 287 13.01 -7.02 27.13
C ARG A 287 13.39 -7.98 25.99
N SER A 288 13.35 -9.27 26.28
CA SER A 288 13.50 -10.31 25.25
C SER A 288 12.32 -11.27 25.34
N ALA A 289 11.79 -11.64 24.17
CA ALA A 289 10.68 -12.58 24.04
C ALA A 289 10.84 -13.47 22.81
N GLN A 290 10.08 -14.56 22.78
CA GLN A 290 10.07 -15.49 21.67
C GLN A 290 8.63 -15.89 21.34
N GLY A 291 8.40 -16.22 20.06
CA GLY A 291 7.15 -16.75 19.56
C GLY A 291 7.38 -17.76 18.45
N VAL A 292 6.29 -18.30 17.93
CA VAL A 292 6.32 -19.28 16.84
C VAL A 292 5.35 -18.90 15.74
N TYR A 293 5.65 -19.32 14.51
CA TYR A 293 4.72 -19.25 13.39
C TYR A 293 4.58 -20.62 12.72
N SER A 294 3.47 -20.83 12.03
CA SER A 294 3.19 -22.09 11.35
C SER A 294 4.12 -22.31 10.18
N ALA A 295 4.79 -23.46 10.16
CA ALA A 295 5.61 -23.92 9.06
C ALA A 295 5.13 -25.29 8.56
N THR A 296 5.45 -25.62 7.30
CA THR A 296 5.09 -26.93 6.71
C THR A 296 5.76 -28.07 7.46
N GLU A 297 5.09 -29.20 7.61
CA GLU A 297 5.70 -30.40 8.19
C GLU A 297 7.00 -30.77 7.46
N GLY A 298 8.05 -31.04 8.23
CA GLY A 298 9.37 -31.33 7.71
C GLY A 298 10.22 -30.12 7.31
N SER A 299 9.72 -28.89 7.53
CA SER A 299 10.54 -27.66 7.36
C SER A 299 11.71 -27.66 8.34
N GLU A 300 12.89 -27.26 7.83
CA GLU A 300 14.05 -27.00 8.68
C GLU A 300 13.83 -25.79 9.56
N LEU A 301 14.38 -25.78 10.78
CA LEU A 301 14.31 -24.64 11.69
C LEU A 301 15.41 -23.62 11.37
N GLU A 302 16.59 -24.12 11.00
CA GLU A 302 17.73 -23.26 10.63
C GLU A 302 17.44 -22.41 9.41
N GLY A 303 17.87 -21.15 9.46
CA GLY A 303 17.69 -20.20 8.38
C GLY A 303 16.24 -19.80 8.09
N ASN A 304 15.29 -20.08 9.02
CA ASN A 304 13.87 -19.72 8.85
C ASN A 304 13.30 -18.88 9.98
N SER A 305 14.10 -18.46 10.96
CA SER A 305 13.66 -17.56 12.01
C SER A 305 13.66 -16.10 11.58
N TYR A 306 12.81 -15.30 12.22
CA TYR A 306 12.80 -13.84 12.12
C TYR A 306 13.28 -13.25 13.43
N LEU A 307 14.18 -12.27 13.35
CA LEU A 307 14.66 -11.52 14.51
C LEU A 307 14.16 -10.08 14.39
N SER A 308 13.63 -9.53 15.46
CA SER A 308 13.19 -8.14 15.50
C SER A 308 13.80 -7.45 16.72
N LEU A 309 14.34 -6.25 16.51
CA LEU A 309 14.71 -5.33 17.58
C LEU A 309 13.90 -4.06 17.38
N SER A 310 13.03 -3.76 18.34
CA SER A 310 12.04 -2.71 18.23
C SER A 310 12.17 -1.73 19.38
N PHE A 311 12.06 -0.43 19.10
CA PHE A 311 12.27 0.66 20.05
C PHE A 311 11.06 1.60 20.03
N VAL A 312 10.49 1.92 21.19
CA VAL A 312 9.52 3.00 21.31
C VAL A 312 10.27 4.34 21.40
N VAL A 313 10.03 5.26 20.45
CA VAL A 313 10.94 6.39 20.16
C VAL A 313 10.18 7.73 20.07
N GLY A 314 9.70 8.23 21.18
CA GLY A 314 9.06 9.54 21.29
C GLY A 314 7.63 9.59 20.72
N LEU A 315 7.10 10.79 20.56
CA LEU A 315 5.72 11.02 20.15
C LEU A 315 5.61 11.34 18.64
N SER A 316 4.56 10.85 17.99
CA SER A 316 4.28 11.15 16.58
C SER A 316 3.96 12.61 16.30
N THR A 317 3.60 13.38 17.34
CA THR A 317 3.35 14.82 17.23
C THR A 317 4.62 15.65 17.07
N ASP A 318 5.81 15.10 17.36
CA ASP A 318 7.09 15.75 17.08
C ASP A 318 7.51 15.51 15.63
N GLN A 319 7.14 16.42 14.75
CA GLN A 319 7.41 16.35 13.31
C GLN A 319 8.91 16.30 12.97
N GLN A 320 9.74 17.06 13.70
CA GLN A 320 11.18 17.06 13.47
C GLN A 320 11.81 15.72 13.86
N LEU A 321 11.39 15.17 14.97
CA LEU A 321 11.81 13.82 15.42
C LEU A 321 11.37 12.77 14.39
N GLY A 322 10.11 12.79 13.96
CA GLY A 322 9.59 11.84 12.96
C GLY A 322 10.38 11.85 11.66
N LEU A 323 10.70 13.05 11.11
CA LEU A 323 11.56 13.18 9.94
C LEU A 323 12.99 12.70 10.22
N GLY A 324 13.55 13.05 11.37
CA GLY A 324 14.88 12.61 11.81
C GLY A 324 14.99 11.10 11.90
N LEU A 325 13.99 10.43 12.50
CA LEU A 325 13.94 8.96 12.58
C LEU A 325 13.85 8.29 11.22
N ARG A 326 13.07 8.84 10.28
CA ARG A 326 12.99 8.31 8.91
C ARG A 326 14.31 8.44 8.16
N VAL A 327 15.00 9.59 8.29
CA VAL A 327 16.35 9.77 7.72
C VAL A 327 17.33 8.80 8.37
N LEU A 328 17.29 8.67 9.69
CA LEU A 328 18.16 7.78 10.45
C LEU A 328 17.96 6.31 10.08
N THR A 329 16.71 5.89 9.92
CA THR A 329 16.35 4.52 9.49
C THR A 329 16.95 4.20 8.11
N GLN A 330 16.87 5.11 7.17
CA GLN A 330 17.50 4.93 5.86
C GLN A 330 19.04 4.87 5.97
N ALA A 331 19.63 5.81 6.71
CA ALA A 331 21.08 5.94 6.82
C ALA A 331 21.75 4.77 7.59
N LEU A 332 21.05 4.18 8.57
CA LEU A 332 21.61 3.10 9.40
C LEU A 332 21.33 1.70 8.87
N PHE A 333 20.18 1.49 8.21
CA PHE A 333 19.67 0.14 7.94
C PHE A 333 19.31 -0.13 6.48
N ASN A 334 18.75 0.83 5.74
CA ASN A 334 18.11 0.55 4.44
C ASN A 334 18.99 0.93 3.24
N ASN A 335 19.85 1.93 3.36
CA ASN A 335 20.83 2.26 2.32
C ASN A 335 21.81 1.11 2.11
N GLU A 336 22.31 0.90 0.89
CA GLU A 336 23.21 -0.21 0.57
C GLU A 336 24.56 -0.15 1.31
N SER A 337 25.00 1.05 1.70
CA SER A 337 26.19 1.27 2.52
C SER A 337 25.91 1.47 4.01
N ALA A 338 24.68 1.20 4.46
CA ALA A 338 24.25 1.44 5.82
C ALA A 338 25.08 0.63 6.84
N PRO A 339 25.61 1.26 7.90
CA PRO A 339 26.61 0.62 8.78
C PRO A 339 26.05 -0.60 9.54
N VAL A 340 24.80 -0.57 9.97
CA VAL A 340 24.20 -1.72 10.67
C VAL A 340 23.92 -2.87 9.71
N ARG A 341 23.45 -2.57 8.49
CA ARG A 341 23.27 -3.57 7.44
C ARG A 341 24.57 -4.29 7.15
N LEU A 342 25.65 -3.55 6.91
CA LEU A 342 26.97 -4.14 6.61
C LEU A 342 27.50 -4.97 7.78
N ALA A 343 27.35 -4.50 9.01
CA ALA A 343 27.79 -5.25 10.20
C ALA A 343 27.02 -6.57 10.36
N LEU A 344 25.72 -6.61 10.07
CA LEU A 344 24.93 -7.83 10.13
C LEU A 344 25.30 -8.81 9.01
N GLN A 345 25.61 -8.31 7.81
CA GLN A 345 26.11 -9.11 6.70
C GLN A 345 27.46 -9.73 7.03
N GLU A 346 28.42 -8.94 7.55
CA GLU A 346 29.74 -9.42 7.96
C GLU A 346 29.64 -10.49 9.07
N ALA A 347 28.71 -10.32 10.00
CA ALA A 347 28.48 -11.28 11.08
C ALA A 347 27.74 -12.55 10.60
N GLY A 348 27.23 -12.57 9.36
CA GLY A 348 26.47 -13.67 8.78
C GLY A 348 25.11 -13.90 9.44
N ILE A 349 24.44 -12.85 9.94
CA ILE A 349 23.15 -12.93 10.65
C ILE A 349 22.01 -12.72 9.66
N GLY A 350 21.26 -13.79 9.41
CA GLY A 350 20.13 -13.77 8.48
C GLY A 350 20.55 -13.50 7.03
N LYS A 351 19.55 -13.29 6.17
CA LYS A 351 19.77 -13.07 4.73
C LYS A 351 19.31 -11.68 4.25
N ASP A 352 18.36 -11.05 4.91
CA ASP A 352 17.91 -9.69 4.58
C ASP A 352 17.58 -8.92 5.85
N VAL A 353 17.91 -7.62 5.84
CA VAL A 353 17.62 -6.71 6.93
C VAL A 353 16.81 -5.53 6.41
N GLY A 354 15.79 -5.12 7.15
CA GLY A 354 14.99 -3.94 6.87
C GLY A 354 14.60 -3.24 8.15
N ALA A 355 14.40 -1.93 8.07
CA ALA A 355 13.95 -1.12 9.20
C ALA A 355 12.90 -0.10 8.73
N TRP A 356 11.97 0.24 9.63
CA TRP A 356 10.93 1.23 9.38
C TRP A 356 10.48 1.88 10.70
N VAL A 357 9.73 2.95 10.59
CA VAL A 357 9.10 3.63 11.72
C VAL A 357 7.59 3.54 11.56
N ASP A 358 6.90 3.06 12.59
CA ASP A 358 5.45 3.07 12.70
C ASP A 358 5.00 4.30 13.50
N ASP A 359 4.08 5.06 12.91
CA ASP A 359 3.55 6.31 13.46
C ASP A 359 2.29 6.02 14.32
N LEU A 360 2.48 5.39 15.47
CA LEU A 360 1.46 5.30 16.52
C LEU A 360 1.50 6.59 17.37
N LYS A 361 0.67 6.71 18.41
CA LYS A 361 0.78 7.85 19.34
C LYS A 361 2.21 7.99 19.91
N GLN A 362 2.87 6.86 20.21
CA GLN A 362 4.31 6.76 20.42
C GLN A 362 4.92 6.05 19.21
N ASN A 363 5.85 6.70 18.53
CA ASN A 363 6.53 6.11 17.38
C ASN A 363 7.30 4.85 17.78
N VAL A 364 7.36 3.88 16.86
CA VAL A 364 8.16 2.67 17.02
C VAL A 364 9.13 2.52 15.86
N LEU A 365 10.41 2.41 16.15
CA LEU A 365 11.42 2.04 15.18
C LEU A 365 11.67 0.54 15.27
N HIS A 366 11.44 -0.15 14.15
CA HIS A 366 11.65 -1.59 14.02
C HIS A 366 12.88 -1.89 13.16
N VAL A 367 13.70 -2.85 13.61
CA VAL A 367 14.78 -3.46 12.83
C VAL A 367 14.47 -4.94 12.73
N ARG A 368 14.31 -5.47 11.54
CA ARG A 368 13.97 -6.87 11.31
C ARG A 368 15.00 -7.56 10.42
N VAL A 369 15.39 -8.76 10.82
CA VAL A 369 16.20 -9.68 10.01
C VAL A 369 15.37 -10.91 9.68
N GLN A 370 15.48 -11.37 8.43
CA GLN A 370 14.79 -12.56 7.91
C GLN A 370 15.79 -13.67 7.62
N ASN A 371 15.31 -14.90 7.70
CA ASN A 371 16.10 -16.09 7.43
C ASN A 371 17.35 -16.20 8.33
N ALA A 372 17.17 -15.94 9.64
CA ALA A 372 18.17 -16.14 10.68
C ALA A 372 18.02 -17.50 11.34
N ASN A 373 18.98 -17.87 12.19
CA ASN A 373 18.90 -19.07 13.01
C ASN A 373 18.20 -18.76 14.36
N PRO A 374 17.56 -19.77 14.98
CA PRO A 374 16.80 -19.56 16.22
C PRO A 374 17.62 -19.01 17.41
N ASP A 375 18.91 -19.30 17.44
CA ASP A 375 19.86 -18.93 18.53
C ASP A 375 20.64 -17.65 18.27
N GLU A 376 20.40 -16.96 17.13
CA GLU A 376 21.15 -15.75 16.77
C GLU A 376 20.61 -14.46 17.41
N GLY A 377 19.52 -14.48 18.17
CA GLY A 377 18.88 -13.28 18.71
C GLY A 377 19.81 -12.39 19.53
N GLU A 378 20.57 -12.96 20.51
CA GLU A 378 21.50 -12.18 21.32
C GLU A 378 22.69 -11.66 20.51
N LYS A 379 23.21 -12.44 19.55
CA LYS A 379 24.27 -12.01 18.64
C LYS A 379 23.78 -10.87 17.73
N PHE A 380 22.55 -10.98 17.21
CA PHE A 380 21.89 -9.93 16.43
C PHE A 380 21.83 -8.62 17.21
N LYS A 381 21.31 -8.66 18.44
CA LYS A 381 21.24 -7.50 19.32
C LYS A 381 22.63 -6.90 19.53
N GLN A 382 23.62 -7.72 19.88
CA GLN A 382 24.99 -7.26 20.12
C GLN A 382 25.57 -6.53 18.89
N VAL A 383 25.49 -7.12 17.69
CA VAL A 383 26.02 -6.53 16.47
C VAL A 383 25.31 -5.22 16.13
N VAL A 384 23.99 -5.13 16.32
CA VAL A 384 23.23 -3.89 16.10
C VAL A 384 23.71 -2.80 17.06
N PHE A 385 23.81 -3.08 18.37
CA PHE A 385 24.23 -2.08 19.34
C PHE A 385 25.68 -1.62 19.12
N GLU A 386 26.61 -2.53 18.83
CA GLU A 386 28.01 -2.19 18.53
C GLU A 386 28.12 -1.26 17.31
N ALA A 387 27.34 -1.54 16.24
CA ALA A 387 27.30 -0.72 15.04
C ALA A 387 26.65 0.67 15.32
N LEU A 388 25.58 0.73 16.11
CA LEU A 388 24.94 1.97 16.52
C LEU A 388 25.89 2.83 17.36
N GLU A 389 26.52 2.26 18.40
CA GLU A 389 27.49 2.96 19.24
C GLU A 389 28.70 3.46 18.45
N LYS A 390 29.21 2.65 17.52
CA LYS A 390 30.29 3.07 16.64
C LYS A 390 29.86 4.27 15.79
N THR A 391 28.69 4.20 15.17
CA THR A 391 28.18 5.27 14.31
C THR A 391 27.88 6.54 15.11
N ALA A 392 27.35 6.43 16.34
CA ALA A 392 27.14 7.60 17.20
C ALA A 392 28.44 8.33 17.54
N ARG A 393 29.57 7.59 17.68
CA ARG A 393 30.90 8.17 17.97
C ARG A 393 31.60 8.72 16.72
N GLU A 394 31.55 7.99 15.61
CA GLU A 394 32.31 8.31 14.39
C GLU A 394 31.55 9.27 13.46
N GLY A 395 30.21 9.37 13.64
CA GLY A 395 29.31 10.17 12.80
C GLY A 395 28.78 9.37 11.60
N LEU A 396 27.63 9.81 11.10
CA LEU A 396 27.02 9.31 9.87
C LEU A 396 27.75 9.81 8.64
N ASN A 397 27.67 9.03 7.54
CA ASN A 397 28.15 9.48 6.25
C ASN A 397 27.32 10.68 5.77
N LYS A 398 27.96 11.86 5.66
CA LYS A 398 27.29 13.12 5.33
C LYS A 398 26.72 13.12 3.91
N GLU A 399 27.38 12.46 2.98
CA GLU A 399 26.91 12.36 1.60
C GLU A 399 25.65 11.50 1.53
N ALA A 400 25.64 10.37 2.22
CA ALA A 400 24.45 9.51 2.34
C ALA A 400 23.27 10.26 2.97
N VAL A 401 23.48 10.95 4.09
CA VAL A 401 22.42 11.74 4.75
C VAL A 401 21.90 12.84 3.83
N THR A 402 22.79 13.52 3.08
CA THR A 402 22.39 14.54 2.10
C THR A 402 21.54 13.95 0.98
N GLY A 403 21.96 12.81 0.43
CA GLY A 403 21.20 12.08 -0.60
C GLY A 403 19.80 11.68 -0.11
N ILE A 404 19.73 11.05 1.06
CA ILE A 404 18.46 10.65 1.69
C ILE A 404 17.52 11.86 1.88
N LEU A 405 18.02 12.98 2.34
CA LEU A 405 17.22 14.20 2.52
C LEU A 405 16.73 14.78 1.19
N ASN A 406 17.58 14.80 0.16
CA ASN A 406 17.19 15.26 -1.16
C ASN A 406 16.11 14.38 -1.75
N ARG A 407 16.23 13.06 -1.60
CA ARG A 407 15.23 12.09 -2.01
C ARG A 407 13.91 12.24 -1.25
N MET A 408 13.97 12.46 0.07
CA MET A 408 12.80 12.72 0.90
C MET A 408 12.08 14.00 0.44
N GLU A 409 12.81 15.10 0.25
CA GLU A 409 12.26 16.37 -0.23
C GLU A 409 11.65 16.22 -1.63
N PHE A 410 12.32 15.47 -2.53
CA PHE A 410 11.78 15.18 -3.85
C PHE A 410 10.43 14.45 -3.76
N ASN A 411 10.33 13.40 -2.95
CA ASN A 411 9.10 12.61 -2.79
C ASN A 411 7.97 13.45 -2.18
N LEU A 412 8.25 14.30 -1.19
CA LEU A 412 7.26 15.20 -0.60
C LEU A 412 6.74 16.23 -1.63
N ARG A 413 7.64 16.75 -2.47
CA ARG A 413 7.28 17.71 -3.54
C ARG A 413 6.50 17.04 -4.69
N GLU A 414 6.83 15.82 -5.05
CA GLU A 414 6.20 15.10 -6.15
C GLU A 414 4.72 14.79 -5.87
N GLY A 415 4.40 14.41 -4.65
CA GLY A 415 3.03 14.01 -4.28
C GLY A 415 2.49 12.90 -5.20
N ASN A 416 3.24 11.85 -5.40
CA ASN A 416 3.14 10.81 -6.44
C ASN A 416 1.86 9.94 -6.38
N THR A 417 0.68 10.59 -6.34
CA THR A 417 -0.61 9.87 -6.33
C THR A 417 -1.71 10.69 -7.03
N PRO A 418 -2.58 10.06 -7.82
CA PRO A 418 -3.81 10.68 -8.32
C PRO A 418 -4.84 10.89 -7.20
N GLN A 419 -4.64 10.26 -6.03
CA GLN A 419 -5.51 10.34 -4.85
C GLN A 419 -4.95 11.37 -3.84
N LYS A 420 -4.68 12.60 -4.30
CA LYS A 420 -4.09 13.65 -3.46
C LYS A 420 -4.93 13.96 -2.22
N GLY A 421 -6.27 14.04 -2.37
CA GLY A 421 -7.16 14.29 -1.24
C GLY A 421 -7.02 13.24 -0.14
N LEU A 422 -6.97 11.96 -0.50
CA LEU A 422 -6.75 10.88 0.47
C LEU A 422 -5.38 10.96 1.14
N TYR A 423 -4.34 11.25 0.36
CA TYR A 423 -2.99 11.41 0.88
C TYR A 423 -2.88 12.58 1.89
N TYR A 424 -3.46 13.74 1.56
CA TYR A 424 -3.48 14.88 2.47
C TYR A 424 -4.34 14.64 3.71
N ASN A 425 -5.44 13.87 3.59
CA ASN A 425 -6.20 13.45 4.75
C ASN A 425 -5.35 12.64 5.73
N GLN A 426 -4.60 11.65 5.25
CA GLN A 426 -3.72 10.85 6.10
C GLN A 426 -2.61 11.69 6.75
N GLN A 427 -2.02 12.63 6.02
CA GLN A 427 -1.02 13.54 6.57
C GLN A 427 -1.61 14.46 7.67
N ALA A 428 -2.78 15.05 7.43
CA ALA A 428 -3.46 15.88 8.41
C ALA A 428 -3.82 15.10 9.68
N LEU A 429 -4.36 13.88 9.53
CA LEU A 429 -4.74 13.01 10.65
C LEU A 429 -3.57 12.67 11.56
N GLY A 430 -2.37 12.52 11.02
CA GLY A 430 -1.17 12.19 11.79
C GLY A 430 -0.87 13.19 12.93
N SER A 431 -1.19 14.47 12.75
CA SER A 431 -1.08 15.50 13.80
C SER A 431 -2.42 15.84 14.45
N TRP A 432 -3.51 15.79 13.70
CA TRP A 432 -4.83 16.15 14.17
C TRP A 432 -5.32 15.28 15.33
N PHE A 433 -5.07 13.97 15.24
CA PHE A 433 -5.52 12.99 16.24
C PHE A 433 -4.93 13.23 17.63
N TRP A 434 -3.65 13.60 17.71
CA TRP A 434 -2.94 13.61 18.96
C TRP A 434 -2.54 15.01 19.43
N ALA A 435 -2.48 16.00 18.52
CA ALA A 435 -2.17 17.39 18.85
C ALA A 435 -3.33 18.35 18.64
N ASP A 436 -4.47 17.87 18.11
CA ASP A 436 -5.64 18.69 17.73
C ASP A 436 -5.29 19.80 16.72
N GLU A 437 -4.26 19.58 15.90
CA GLU A 437 -3.72 20.56 14.95
C GLU A 437 -3.47 19.87 13.60
N PRO A 438 -4.37 20.03 12.60
CA PRO A 438 -4.27 19.31 11.33
C PRO A 438 -3.20 19.84 10.38
N PHE A 439 -2.79 21.10 10.53
CA PHE A 439 -1.94 21.76 9.54
C PHE A 439 -0.48 21.34 9.63
N SER A 440 0.02 21.02 10.84
CA SER A 440 1.41 20.63 11.01
C SER A 440 1.76 19.33 10.26
N GLY A 441 0.79 18.43 10.08
CA GLY A 441 0.96 17.24 9.24
C GLY A 441 1.13 17.57 7.75
N LEU A 442 0.57 18.71 7.29
CA LEU A 442 0.67 19.17 5.91
C LEU A 442 1.90 20.06 5.67
N GLU A 443 2.37 20.80 6.69
CA GLU A 443 3.47 21.78 6.63
C GLU A 443 4.83 21.09 6.86
N TYR A 444 5.39 20.44 5.85
CA TYR A 444 6.66 19.72 5.98
C TYR A 444 7.92 20.59 5.79
N GLU A 445 7.83 21.77 5.18
CA GLU A 445 9.01 22.61 4.90
C GLU A 445 9.70 23.09 6.19
N LYS A 446 8.93 23.49 7.20
CA LYS A 446 9.49 23.98 8.47
C LYS A 446 10.25 22.89 9.25
N PRO A 447 9.66 21.71 9.56
CA PRO A 447 10.40 20.66 10.26
C PRO A 447 11.57 20.12 9.42
N LEU A 448 11.47 20.09 8.09
CA LEU A 448 12.58 19.70 7.23
C LEU A 448 13.74 20.72 7.29
N ALA A 449 13.44 22.02 7.27
CA ALA A 449 14.45 23.07 7.42
C ALA A 449 15.11 23.04 8.81
N ALA A 450 14.31 22.79 9.87
CA ALA A 450 14.82 22.63 11.22
C ALA A 450 15.76 21.42 11.32
N LEU A 451 15.37 20.28 10.75
CA LEU A 451 16.21 19.09 10.68
C LEU A 451 17.53 19.38 9.94
N LYS A 452 17.47 19.95 8.73
CA LYS A 452 18.67 20.32 7.96
C LYS A 452 19.62 21.24 8.76
N SER A 453 19.06 22.17 9.53
CA SER A 453 19.84 23.10 10.36
C SER A 453 20.48 22.43 11.58
N ALA A 454 19.87 21.37 12.09
CA ALA A 454 20.35 20.62 13.25
C ALA A 454 21.43 19.57 12.91
N LEU A 455 21.52 19.12 11.65
CA LEU A 455 22.50 18.10 11.25
C LEU A 455 23.95 18.43 11.59
N PRO A 456 24.47 19.66 11.37
CA PRO A 456 25.87 19.97 11.68
C PRO A 456 26.20 19.90 13.18
N SER A 457 25.19 19.91 14.05
CA SER A 457 25.36 19.81 15.52
C SER A 457 25.33 18.38 16.03
N GLY A 458 25.27 17.38 15.18
CA GLY A 458 25.22 15.97 15.57
C GLY A 458 23.82 15.51 16.03
N TYR A 459 22.77 16.12 15.48
CA TYR A 459 21.39 15.80 15.86
C TYR A 459 21.03 14.32 15.64
N LEU A 460 21.38 13.76 14.47
CA LEU A 460 21.08 12.35 14.18
C LEU A 460 21.89 11.40 15.08
N GLU A 461 23.13 11.72 15.36
CA GLU A 461 23.97 10.97 16.30
C GLU A 461 23.39 11.03 17.73
N GLY A 462 22.81 12.19 18.10
CA GLY A 462 22.05 12.33 19.34
C GLY A 462 20.82 11.42 19.38
N LEU A 463 20.06 11.31 18.29
CA LEU A 463 18.93 10.39 18.21
C LEU A 463 19.34 8.92 18.39
N ILE A 464 20.49 8.50 17.84
CA ILE A 464 21.03 7.15 18.06
C ILE A 464 21.25 6.92 19.56
N THR A 465 21.87 7.89 20.22
CA THR A 465 22.20 7.78 21.64
C THR A 465 20.95 7.77 22.52
N ASP A 466 20.04 8.71 22.30
CA ASP A 466 18.91 8.94 23.19
C ASP A 466 17.76 7.95 22.99
N TYR A 467 17.50 7.55 21.74
CA TYR A 467 16.34 6.74 21.37
C TYR A 467 16.66 5.28 21.01
N LEU A 468 17.93 4.93 20.79
CA LEU A 468 18.31 3.55 20.47
C LEU A 468 19.23 2.94 21.51
N THR A 469 20.46 3.47 21.70
CA THR A 469 21.45 2.81 22.56
C THR A 469 21.16 2.96 24.05
N ASN A 470 20.59 4.08 24.48
CA ASN A 470 20.21 4.34 25.89
C ASN A 470 18.73 4.13 26.16
N ASN A 471 17.98 3.60 25.22
CA ASN A 471 16.54 3.42 25.36
C ASN A 471 16.19 2.08 26.02
N PRO A 472 15.68 2.07 27.27
CA PRO A 472 15.25 0.84 27.92
C PRO A 472 13.91 0.30 27.37
N HIS A 473 13.11 1.16 26.69
CA HIS A 473 11.84 0.75 26.10
C HIS A 473 12.07 0.12 24.73
N ALA A 474 12.71 -1.04 24.76
CA ALA A 474 13.08 -1.82 23.59
C ALA A 474 12.76 -3.31 23.80
N LEU A 475 12.56 -4.02 22.69
CA LEU A 475 12.24 -5.44 22.67
C LEU A 475 13.09 -6.16 21.63
N LEU A 476 13.81 -7.19 22.06
CA LEU A 476 14.34 -8.23 21.20
C LEU A 476 13.30 -9.35 21.07
N PHE A 477 12.84 -9.62 19.86
CA PHE A 477 11.87 -10.70 19.63
C PHE A 477 12.41 -11.70 18.60
N THR A 478 12.32 -13.00 18.93
CA THR A 478 12.66 -14.10 18.02
C THR A 478 11.40 -14.87 17.66
N LEU A 479 11.05 -14.91 16.37
CA LEU A 479 9.94 -15.70 15.86
C LEU A 479 10.47 -16.93 15.13
N ASN A 480 10.17 -18.11 15.65
CA ASN A 480 10.68 -19.38 15.17
C ASN A 480 9.62 -20.15 14.35
N PRO A 481 10.02 -20.88 13.29
CA PRO A 481 9.11 -21.77 12.61
C PRO A 481 8.73 -22.95 13.51
N GLN A 482 7.43 -23.29 13.54
CA GLN A 482 6.94 -24.52 14.18
C GLN A 482 6.22 -25.38 13.15
N PRO A 483 6.86 -26.48 12.68
CA PRO A 483 6.24 -27.42 11.77
C PRO A 483 4.96 -28.02 12.36
N GLY A 484 3.89 -28.06 11.56
CA GLY A 484 2.63 -28.69 11.95
C GLY A 484 1.73 -27.89 12.91
N LEU A 485 2.12 -26.68 13.30
CA LEU A 485 1.35 -25.83 14.23
C LEU A 485 -0.09 -25.58 13.75
N GLU A 486 -0.29 -25.34 12.46
CA GLU A 486 -1.63 -25.12 11.93
C GLU A 486 -2.55 -26.33 12.11
N GLY A 487 -2.03 -27.53 11.83
CA GLY A 487 -2.80 -28.76 12.09
C GLY A 487 -3.10 -29.00 13.56
N GLU A 488 -2.28 -28.50 14.48
CA GLU A 488 -2.56 -28.53 15.93
C GLU A 488 -3.68 -27.56 16.28
N ASN A 489 -3.62 -26.35 15.75
CA ASN A 489 -4.66 -25.31 15.93
C ASN A 489 -6.00 -25.78 15.38
N ASP A 490 -6.04 -26.33 14.18
CA ASP A 490 -7.27 -26.88 13.58
C ASP A 490 -7.84 -28.02 14.43
N ARG A 491 -7.01 -28.95 14.91
CA ARG A 491 -7.49 -30.03 15.81
C ARG A 491 -8.06 -29.46 17.09
N ARG A 492 -7.43 -28.45 17.70
CA ARG A 492 -7.94 -27.80 18.91
C ARG A 492 -9.28 -27.13 18.65
N THR A 493 -9.39 -26.29 17.64
CA THR A 493 -10.64 -25.61 17.25
C THR A 493 -11.75 -26.61 16.95
N ASN A 494 -11.47 -27.67 16.20
CA ASN A 494 -12.43 -28.71 15.90
C ASN A 494 -12.90 -29.45 17.19
N ALA A 495 -11.97 -29.73 18.13
CA ALA A 495 -12.32 -30.35 19.40
C ALA A 495 -13.21 -29.46 20.27
N GLU A 496 -12.94 -28.15 20.31
CA GLU A 496 -13.75 -27.14 21.01
C GLU A 496 -15.15 -27.05 20.39
N LEU A 497 -15.27 -26.97 19.07
CA LEU A 497 -16.56 -26.96 18.37
C LEU A 497 -17.34 -28.26 18.52
N MET A 498 -16.68 -29.39 18.52
CA MET A 498 -17.33 -30.70 18.80
C MET A 498 -17.84 -30.79 20.25
N ALA A 499 -17.07 -30.30 21.23
CA ALA A 499 -17.48 -30.26 22.62
C ALA A 499 -18.67 -29.32 22.82
N TYR A 500 -18.65 -28.14 22.19
CA TYR A 500 -19.76 -27.19 22.21
C TYR A 500 -21.02 -27.81 21.59
N LYS A 501 -20.94 -28.36 20.37
CA LYS A 501 -22.04 -29.07 19.73
C LYS A 501 -22.56 -30.21 20.59
N GLY A 502 -21.70 -30.98 21.25
CA GLY A 502 -22.07 -32.08 22.16
C GLY A 502 -22.74 -31.63 23.44
N SER A 503 -22.60 -30.37 23.83
CA SER A 503 -23.29 -29.76 24.97
C SER A 503 -24.73 -29.30 24.66
N LEU A 504 -25.04 -29.13 23.36
CA LEU A 504 -26.34 -28.67 22.90
C LEU A 504 -27.39 -29.81 22.96
N SER A 505 -28.63 -29.50 23.30
CA SER A 505 -29.74 -30.39 23.16
C SER A 505 -30.08 -30.63 21.69
N ALA A 506 -30.82 -31.70 21.38
CA ALA A 506 -31.27 -31.99 20.03
C ALA A 506 -32.11 -30.84 19.42
N THR A 507 -32.85 -30.10 20.25
CA THR A 507 -33.60 -28.91 19.81
C THR A 507 -32.67 -27.79 19.40
N GLU A 508 -31.68 -27.45 20.23
CA GLU A 508 -30.70 -26.40 19.93
C GLU A 508 -29.85 -26.72 18.68
N VAL A 509 -29.51 -28.00 18.47
CA VAL A 509 -28.84 -28.41 17.21
C VAL A 509 -29.77 -28.20 16.00
N THR A 510 -31.05 -28.48 16.11
CA THR A 510 -32.03 -28.26 15.04
C THR A 510 -32.19 -26.77 14.77
N GLU A 511 -32.31 -25.96 15.81
CA GLU A 511 -32.40 -24.49 15.70
C GLU A 511 -31.15 -23.90 15.02
N LEU A 512 -29.95 -24.41 15.34
CA LEU A 512 -28.73 -23.96 14.71
C LEU A 512 -28.64 -24.31 13.20
N VAL A 513 -29.09 -25.51 12.82
CA VAL A 513 -29.21 -25.93 11.43
C VAL A 513 -30.19 -25.03 10.65
N GLU A 514 -31.37 -24.76 11.26
CA GLU A 514 -32.37 -23.88 10.68
C GLU A 514 -31.84 -22.43 10.56
N HIS A 515 -31.12 -21.96 11.57
CA HIS A 515 -30.49 -20.63 11.56
C HIS A 515 -29.43 -20.50 10.46
N THR A 516 -28.55 -21.51 10.32
CA THR A 516 -27.55 -21.55 9.22
C THR A 516 -28.27 -21.51 7.87
N ALA A 517 -29.31 -22.28 7.67
CA ALA A 517 -30.08 -22.27 6.42
C ALA A 517 -30.76 -20.91 6.16
N MET A 518 -31.29 -20.27 7.20
CA MET A 518 -31.92 -18.95 7.13
C MET A 518 -30.87 -17.86 6.75
N LEU A 519 -29.67 -17.90 7.33
CA LEU A 519 -28.62 -16.97 7.01
C LEU A 519 -28.16 -17.10 5.55
N VAL A 520 -27.99 -18.32 5.07
CA VAL A 520 -27.67 -18.59 3.65
C VAL A 520 -28.79 -18.10 2.72
N GLU A 521 -30.06 -18.26 3.09
CA GLU A 521 -31.20 -17.74 2.31
C GLU A 521 -31.23 -16.21 2.32
N TYR A 522 -30.97 -15.58 3.48
CA TYR A 522 -30.82 -14.13 3.58
C TYR A 522 -29.72 -13.59 2.65
N GLN A 523 -28.57 -14.22 2.67
CA GLN A 523 -27.44 -13.83 1.80
C GLN A 523 -27.76 -13.96 0.30
N LYS A 524 -28.55 -14.96 -0.09
CA LYS A 524 -28.95 -15.20 -1.48
C LYS A 524 -30.12 -14.36 -1.94
N SER A 525 -30.97 -13.89 -1.02
CA SER A 525 -32.16 -13.11 -1.40
C SER A 525 -31.78 -11.77 -2.02
N GLU A 526 -32.57 -11.29 -2.97
CA GLU A 526 -32.42 -9.96 -3.56
C GLU A 526 -32.98 -8.88 -2.62
N ASP A 527 -32.44 -7.67 -2.68
CA ASP A 527 -33.03 -6.54 -1.98
C ASP A 527 -34.37 -6.15 -2.63
N PRO A 528 -35.37 -5.69 -1.83
CA PRO A 528 -36.61 -5.21 -2.37
C PRO A 528 -36.40 -4.06 -3.37
N PRO A 529 -37.18 -4.00 -4.49
CA PRO A 529 -37.04 -2.94 -5.49
C PRO A 529 -37.18 -1.51 -4.92
N GLU A 530 -38.03 -1.35 -3.89
CA GLU A 530 -38.19 -0.08 -3.17
C GLU A 530 -36.94 0.32 -2.38
N ALA A 531 -36.22 -0.63 -1.80
CA ALA A 531 -34.95 -0.39 -1.13
C ALA A 531 -33.84 -0.05 -2.14
N LEU A 532 -33.75 -0.80 -3.24
CA LEU A 532 -32.80 -0.50 -4.31
C LEU A 532 -33.01 0.91 -4.92
N ALA A 533 -34.27 1.36 -5.00
CA ALA A 533 -34.61 2.69 -5.53
C ALA A 533 -34.15 3.84 -4.63
N THR A 534 -33.78 3.59 -3.38
CA THR A 534 -33.22 4.63 -2.48
C THR A 534 -31.81 5.04 -2.86
N ILE A 535 -31.04 4.16 -3.48
CA ILE A 535 -29.65 4.44 -3.84
C ILE A 535 -29.60 5.47 -5.00
N PRO A 536 -28.95 6.62 -4.82
CA PRO A 536 -28.93 7.69 -5.82
C PRO A 536 -27.89 7.40 -6.93
N LEU A 537 -28.23 6.52 -7.83
CA LEU A 537 -27.38 6.14 -8.96
C LEU A 537 -27.31 7.25 -10.03
N LEU A 538 -26.26 7.20 -10.84
CA LEU A 538 -26.08 8.05 -12.01
C LEU A 538 -26.93 7.57 -13.20
N ASP A 539 -27.42 8.52 -13.99
CA ASP A 539 -27.97 8.25 -15.32
C ASP A 539 -26.86 8.22 -16.37
N LEU A 540 -27.12 7.57 -17.52
CA LEU A 540 -26.16 7.58 -18.65
C LEU A 540 -25.80 8.99 -19.13
N LYS A 541 -26.67 9.98 -18.97
CA LYS A 541 -26.41 11.39 -19.30
C LYS A 541 -25.37 12.04 -18.36
N ASP A 542 -25.19 11.52 -17.17
CA ASP A 542 -24.23 12.03 -16.18
C ASP A 542 -22.80 11.50 -16.48
N ILE A 543 -22.68 10.57 -17.45
CA ILE A 543 -21.41 9.96 -17.86
C ILE A 543 -20.91 10.66 -19.12
N THR A 544 -19.66 11.14 -19.10
CA THR A 544 -19.01 11.70 -20.29
C THR A 544 -18.79 10.61 -21.33
N ALA A 545 -19.27 10.85 -22.56
CA ALA A 545 -19.13 9.88 -23.66
C ALA A 545 -17.70 9.79 -24.21
N GLU A 546 -16.90 10.81 -24.01
CA GLU A 546 -15.53 10.90 -24.47
C GLU A 546 -14.56 10.55 -23.34
N ALA A 547 -13.56 9.75 -23.64
CA ALA A 547 -12.49 9.44 -22.70
C ALA A 547 -11.33 10.43 -22.87
N ASP A 548 -10.71 10.80 -21.76
CA ASP A 548 -9.46 11.55 -21.80
C ASP A 548 -8.33 10.64 -22.30
N TRP A 549 -7.64 11.11 -23.34
CA TRP A 549 -6.54 10.39 -23.94
C TRP A 549 -5.22 11.11 -23.68
N PHE A 550 -4.24 10.36 -23.20
CA PHE A 550 -2.85 10.85 -23.17
C PHE A 550 -2.27 10.80 -24.58
N ILE A 551 -2.10 11.96 -25.19
CA ILE A 551 -1.56 12.07 -26.54
C ILE A 551 -0.05 12.22 -26.43
N ALA A 552 0.69 11.31 -27.07
CA ALA A 552 2.13 11.39 -27.17
C ALA A 552 2.56 12.06 -28.46
N ASP A 553 3.52 12.98 -28.39
CA ASP A 553 4.25 13.46 -29.55
C ASP A 553 5.30 12.43 -29.94
N GLU A 554 5.10 11.76 -31.06
CA GLU A 554 6.05 10.79 -31.61
C GLU A 554 7.14 11.50 -32.43
N SER A 555 8.39 11.24 -32.11
CA SER A 555 9.52 11.85 -32.82
C SER A 555 10.75 10.96 -32.79
N ARG A 556 11.85 11.43 -33.39
CA ARG A 556 13.13 10.72 -33.44
C ARG A 556 14.30 11.63 -33.21
N VAL A 557 15.30 11.17 -32.46
CA VAL A 557 16.60 11.79 -32.33
C VAL A 557 17.70 10.77 -32.65
N SER A 558 18.61 11.08 -33.59
CA SER A 558 19.67 10.11 -33.99
C SER A 558 19.14 8.73 -34.40
N ARG A 559 17.95 8.65 -34.98
CA ARG A 559 17.19 7.46 -35.41
C ARG A 559 16.56 6.69 -34.23
N ILE A 560 16.69 7.14 -32.98
CA ILE A 560 16.02 6.55 -31.83
C ILE A 560 14.60 7.11 -31.77
N PRO A 561 13.55 6.27 -31.82
CA PRO A 561 12.19 6.71 -31.61
C PRO A 561 11.99 7.14 -30.14
N TYR A 562 11.24 8.20 -29.91
CA TYR A 562 10.80 8.57 -28.59
C TYR A 562 9.37 9.12 -28.58
N LEU A 563 8.72 8.96 -27.43
CA LEU A 563 7.41 9.52 -27.10
C LEU A 563 7.61 10.66 -26.11
N HIS A 564 6.93 11.77 -26.33
CA HIS A 564 6.86 12.88 -25.39
C HIS A 564 5.43 13.11 -24.98
N PHE A 565 5.17 13.16 -23.69
CA PHE A 565 3.90 13.54 -23.10
C PHE A 565 4.10 14.91 -22.44
N ASP A 566 3.54 15.96 -23.06
CA ASP A 566 3.54 17.30 -22.48
C ASP A 566 2.50 17.36 -21.37
N SER A 567 2.96 17.53 -20.14
CA SER A 567 2.10 17.56 -18.96
C SER A 567 2.72 18.44 -17.88
N PHE A 568 1.90 18.99 -17.02
CA PHE A 568 2.36 19.63 -15.80
C PHE A 568 2.94 18.57 -14.86
N THR A 569 4.22 18.71 -14.52
CA THR A 569 4.96 17.73 -13.70
C THR A 569 5.68 18.38 -12.52
N ASN A 570 5.32 19.60 -12.16
CA ASN A 570 5.99 20.36 -11.09
C ASN A 570 7.53 20.37 -11.25
N ASP A 571 8.01 20.68 -12.46
CA ASP A 571 9.43 20.68 -12.86
C ASP A 571 10.15 19.34 -12.74
N ILE A 572 9.44 18.23 -12.67
CA ILE A 572 10.01 16.88 -12.72
C ILE A 572 10.00 16.35 -14.15
N SER A 573 11.09 15.72 -14.55
CA SER A 573 11.23 14.99 -15.81
C SER A 573 11.22 13.49 -15.53
N TYR A 574 10.24 12.78 -16.07
CA TYR A 574 10.17 11.31 -16.05
C TYR A 574 10.74 10.79 -17.36
N VAL A 575 11.73 9.92 -17.28
CA VAL A 575 12.40 9.35 -18.46
C VAL A 575 12.37 7.83 -18.38
N LYS A 576 11.95 7.17 -19.47
CA LYS A 576 12.09 5.73 -19.62
C LYS A 576 12.87 5.38 -20.88
N LEU A 577 13.78 4.42 -20.75
CA LEU A 577 14.53 3.82 -21.85
C LEU A 577 14.08 2.36 -21.98
N TYR A 578 13.68 1.97 -23.18
CA TYR A 578 13.13 0.64 -23.48
C TYR A 578 14.05 -0.11 -24.41
N PHE A 579 14.42 -1.32 -24.04
CA PHE A 579 15.18 -2.26 -24.86
C PHE A 579 14.33 -3.49 -25.14
N ASP A 580 14.27 -3.93 -26.38
CA ASP A 580 13.46 -5.08 -26.76
C ASP A 580 14.11 -6.37 -26.29
N LEU A 581 13.39 -7.16 -25.49
CA LEU A 581 13.91 -8.43 -24.92
C LEU A 581 14.02 -9.54 -25.96
N ARG A 582 13.40 -9.41 -27.13
CA ARG A 582 13.48 -10.44 -28.18
C ARG A 582 14.87 -10.58 -28.81
N VAL A 583 15.84 -9.75 -28.44
CA VAL A 583 17.26 -10.00 -28.79
C VAL A 583 17.83 -11.17 -27.99
N LEU A 584 17.16 -11.62 -26.96
CA LEU A 584 17.49 -12.76 -26.12
C LEU A 584 16.69 -14.00 -26.54
N ASN A 585 17.20 -15.20 -26.24
CA ASN A 585 16.41 -16.43 -26.30
C ASN A 585 15.59 -16.61 -25.01
N GLU A 586 14.70 -17.61 -24.95
CA GLU A 586 13.81 -17.85 -23.82
C GLU A 586 14.56 -18.20 -22.53
N ASP A 587 15.63 -18.99 -22.61
CA ASP A 587 16.44 -19.40 -21.47
C ASP A 587 17.19 -18.22 -20.83
N GLN A 588 17.32 -17.10 -21.54
CA GLN A 588 17.95 -15.87 -21.06
C GLN A 588 17.00 -14.92 -20.32
N LEU A 589 15.70 -15.18 -20.34
CA LEU A 589 14.70 -14.30 -19.71
C LEU A 589 14.86 -14.21 -18.19
N PRO A 590 15.06 -15.32 -17.44
CA PRO A 590 15.33 -15.24 -16.00
C PRO A 590 16.61 -14.46 -15.68
N TYR A 591 17.65 -14.57 -16.51
CA TYR A 591 18.89 -13.80 -16.35
C TYR A 591 18.67 -12.30 -16.63
N ALA A 592 17.80 -11.93 -17.57
CA ALA A 592 17.43 -10.53 -17.79
C ALA A 592 16.67 -9.93 -16.60
N SER A 593 15.82 -10.72 -15.94
CA SER A 593 15.12 -10.31 -14.70
C SER A 593 16.11 -10.15 -13.55
N LEU A 594 17.05 -11.08 -13.40
CA LEU A 594 18.11 -10.95 -12.42
C LEU A 594 19.03 -9.76 -12.71
N LEU A 595 19.39 -9.51 -13.97
CA LEU A 595 20.15 -8.33 -14.38
C LEU A 595 19.45 -7.04 -13.97
N ALA A 596 18.12 -6.98 -14.13
CA ALA A 596 17.33 -5.83 -13.68
C ALA A 596 17.40 -5.64 -12.16
N THR A 597 17.53 -6.71 -11.38
CA THR A 597 17.70 -6.63 -9.91
C THR A 597 19.10 -6.17 -9.52
N LEU A 598 20.12 -6.56 -10.28
CA LEU A 598 21.52 -6.25 -9.99
C LEU A 598 21.89 -4.81 -10.36
N LEU A 599 21.37 -4.30 -11.48
CA LEU A 599 21.70 -2.97 -11.98
C LEU A 599 21.24 -1.88 -10.99
N GLY A 600 22.18 -1.04 -10.57
CA GLY A 600 21.97 -0.02 -9.53
C GLY A 600 22.23 -0.53 -8.10
N SER A 601 22.34 -1.86 -7.89
CA SER A 601 22.66 -2.48 -6.60
C SER A 601 24.09 -2.98 -6.48
N ILE A 602 24.80 -3.10 -7.59
CA ILE A 602 26.23 -3.45 -7.66
C ILE A 602 27.06 -2.22 -8.03
N GLY A 603 28.38 -2.25 -7.76
CA GLY A 603 29.29 -1.18 -8.14
C GLY A 603 29.43 -1.02 -9.65
N THR A 604 30.03 0.10 -10.05
CA THR A 604 30.45 0.37 -11.42
C THR A 604 31.97 0.62 -11.48
N GLU A 605 32.50 0.90 -12.67
CA GLU A 605 33.91 1.25 -12.79
C GLU A 605 34.27 2.53 -12.01
N ASN A 606 33.32 3.48 -11.85
CA ASN A 606 33.57 4.78 -11.24
C ASN A 606 33.01 4.93 -9.83
N TYR A 607 32.13 4.04 -9.39
CA TYR A 607 31.47 4.11 -8.11
C TYR A 607 31.44 2.74 -7.44
N SER A 608 31.80 2.67 -6.17
CA SER A 608 31.39 1.53 -5.35
C SER A 608 29.86 1.49 -5.25
N PHE A 609 29.26 0.36 -4.85
CA PHE A 609 27.81 0.24 -4.76
C PHE A 609 27.20 1.27 -3.78
N GLY A 610 27.88 1.58 -2.69
CA GLY A 610 27.43 2.60 -1.72
C GLY A 610 27.55 4.03 -2.24
N GLU A 611 28.63 4.37 -2.96
CA GLU A 611 28.78 5.68 -3.61
C GLU A 611 27.76 5.87 -4.73
N LEU A 612 27.45 4.81 -5.49
CA LEU A 612 26.43 4.85 -6.52
C LEU A 612 25.04 5.13 -5.94
N ASP A 613 24.65 4.43 -4.88
CA ASP A 613 23.38 4.60 -4.19
C ASP A 613 23.23 6.04 -3.67
N ASN A 614 24.26 6.56 -2.99
CA ASN A 614 24.30 7.95 -2.51
C ASN A 614 24.21 8.98 -3.65
N ALA A 615 24.88 8.73 -4.77
CA ALA A 615 24.86 9.62 -5.93
C ALA A 615 23.48 9.62 -6.62
N LEU A 616 22.84 8.46 -6.74
CA LEU A 616 21.48 8.35 -7.25
C LEU A 616 20.50 9.11 -6.35
N ASP A 617 20.56 8.94 -5.04
CA ASP A 617 19.70 9.63 -4.08
C ASP A 617 19.95 11.16 -4.07
N THR A 618 21.17 11.59 -4.32
CA THR A 618 21.51 13.02 -4.36
C THR A 618 20.93 13.73 -5.58
N HIS A 619 20.92 13.08 -6.75
CA HIS A 619 20.64 13.72 -8.03
C HIS A 619 19.32 13.30 -8.66
N LEU A 620 18.77 12.15 -8.27
CA LEU A 620 17.55 11.59 -8.87
C LEU A 620 16.44 11.42 -7.84
N GLY A 621 15.22 11.65 -8.26
CA GLY A 621 14.03 11.27 -7.49
C GLY A 621 13.75 9.77 -7.51
N GLY A 622 14.43 9.02 -8.37
CA GLY A 622 14.38 7.59 -8.46
C GLY A 622 15.04 7.03 -9.70
N PHE A 623 15.60 5.84 -9.56
CA PHE A 623 16.14 5.03 -10.65
C PHE A 623 15.71 3.59 -10.43
N SER A 624 15.22 2.92 -11.47
CA SER A 624 14.83 1.52 -11.41
C SER A 624 14.96 0.84 -12.76
N THR A 625 15.21 -0.45 -12.73
CA THR A 625 15.23 -1.32 -13.90
C THR A 625 14.24 -2.47 -13.67
N TYR A 626 13.49 -2.83 -14.70
CA TYR A 626 12.51 -3.92 -14.63
C TYR A 626 12.14 -4.43 -16.02
N LEU A 627 11.51 -5.60 -16.06
CA LEU A 627 10.95 -6.15 -17.28
C LEU A 627 9.46 -5.81 -17.37
N SER A 628 8.99 -5.59 -18.59
CA SER A 628 7.57 -5.33 -18.85
C SER A 628 7.18 -5.96 -20.19
N SER A 629 5.95 -6.41 -20.28
CA SER A 629 5.38 -6.92 -21.53
C SER A 629 4.11 -6.16 -21.93
N TYR A 630 3.92 -5.99 -23.23
CA TYR A 630 2.75 -5.35 -23.82
C TYR A 630 2.21 -6.26 -24.91
N LEU A 631 0.90 -6.26 -25.12
CA LEU A 631 0.26 -6.92 -26.24
C LEU A 631 -0.06 -5.92 -27.34
N GLU A 632 0.08 -6.33 -28.60
CA GLU A 632 -0.30 -5.45 -29.70
C GLU A 632 -1.83 -5.41 -29.85
N LYS A 633 -2.41 -4.21 -29.94
CA LYS A 633 -3.86 -3.99 -30.00
C LYS A 633 -4.58 -4.79 -31.08
N ARG A 634 -3.91 -5.13 -32.16
CA ARG A 634 -4.50 -5.81 -33.33
C ARG A 634 -4.07 -7.26 -33.51
N ASP A 635 -3.14 -7.71 -32.68
CA ASP A 635 -2.56 -9.05 -32.71
C ASP A 635 -2.26 -9.46 -31.27
N ASP A 636 -3.24 -10.14 -30.67
CA ASP A 636 -3.22 -10.52 -29.25
C ASP A 636 -2.09 -11.53 -28.95
N ASP A 637 -1.58 -12.23 -29.97
CA ASP A 637 -0.43 -13.15 -29.83
C ASP A 637 0.92 -12.45 -29.91
N ARG A 638 0.94 -11.18 -30.34
CA ARG A 638 2.15 -10.43 -30.47
C ARG A 638 2.58 -9.75 -29.18
N LEU A 639 3.41 -10.44 -28.43
CA LEU A 639 4.05 -9.92 -27.25
C LEU A 639 5.15 -8.90 -27.63
N ILE A 640 5.17 -7.75 -26.93
CA ILE A 640 6.17 -6.69 -27.04
C ILE A 640 6.89 -6.57 -25.70
N PRO A 641 7.86 -7.46 -25.42
CA PRO A 641 8.57 -7.49 -24.15
C PRO A 641 9.69 -6.47 -24.13
N LYS A 642 9.86 -5.78 -23.00
CA LYS A 642 10.85 -4.71 -22.83
C LYS A 642 11.61 -4.87 -21.54
N PHE A 643 12.92 -4.65 -21.59
CA PHE A 643 13.72 -4.23 -20.47
C PHE A 643 13.58 -2.71 -20.34
N VAL A 644 13.17 -2.23 -19.19
CA VAL A 644 12.89 -0.82 -18.95
C VAL A 644 13.87 -0.26 -17.92
N VAL A 645 14.51 0.85 -18.28
CA VAL A 645 15.19 1.74 -17.32
C VAL A 645 14.28 2.92 -17.09
N SER A 646 13.88 3.15 -15.86
CA SER A 646 12.99 4.24 -15.46
C SER A 646 13.70 5.14 -14.46
N ALA A 647 13.79 6.42 -14.75
CA ALA A 647 14.37 7.39 -13.85
C ALA A 647 13.59 8.71 -13.87
N LYS A 648 13.64 9.43 -12.75
CA LYS A 648 13.02 10.74 -12.60
C LYS A 648 13.97 11.69 -11.90
N ALA A 649 13.95 12.95 -12.30
CA ALA A 649 14.78 14.00 -11.73
C ALA A 649 14.10 15.36 -11.89
N LEU A 650 14.53 16.36 -11.15
CA LEU A 650 14.19 17.74 -11.46
C LEU A 650 14.65 18.07 -12.89
N SER A 651 13.90 18.92 -13.60
CA SER A 651 14.22 19.27 -14.98
C SER A 651 15.62 19.91 -15.13
N THR A 652 16.14 20.54 -14.08
CA THR A 652 17.53 21.04 -13.98
C THR A 652 18.55 19.91 -14.01
N ASP A 653 18.23 18.77 -13.42
CA ASP A 653 19.09 17.60 -13.27
C ASP A 653 18.80 16.47 -14.28
N GLN A 654 17.95 16.75 -15.28
CA GLN A 654 17.58 15.77 -16.31
C GLN A 654 18.79 15.12 -17.01
N SER A 655 19.92 15.82 -17.12
CA SER A 655 21.17 15.29 -17.68
C SER A 655 21.73 14.14 -16.85
N LYS A 656 21.53 14.16 -15.53
CA LYS A 656 21.99 13.13 -14.60
C LYS A 656 21.28 11.79 -14.82
N VAL A 657 20.02 11.81 -15.28
CA VAL A 657 19.32 10.59 -15.69
C VAL A 657 20.12 9.81 -16.73
N PHE A 658 20.62 10.49 -17.75
CA PHE A 658 21.37 9.86 -18.84
C PHE A 658 22.83 9.50 -18.43
N GLU A 659 23.43 10.33 -17.58
CA GLU A 659 24.77 10.08 -17.01
C GLU A 659 24.75 8.77 -16.20
N PHE A 660 23.85 8.64 -15.24
CA PHE A 660 23.74 7.43 -14.43
C PHE A 660 23.22 6.21 -15.22
N SER A 661 22.30 6.42 -16.18
CA SER A 661 21.89 5.33 -17.08
C SER A 661 23.07 4.79 -17.89
N LYS A 662 23.96 5.66 -18.38
CA LYS A 662 25.18 5.24 -19.07
C LYS A 662 26.10 4.46 -18.14
N GLU A 663 26.35 4.99 -16.96
CA GLU A 663 27.25 4.39 -15.98
C GLU A 663 26.76 2.99 -15.59
N ILE A 664 25.50 2.88 -15.22
CA ILE A 664 24.90 1.63 -14.76
C ILE A 664 24.80 0.59 -15.88
N LEU A 665 24.37 0.99 -17.09
CA LEU A 665 24.20 0.02 -18.18
C LEU A 665 25.50 -0.36 -18.86
N GLY A 666 26.53 0.49 -18.80
CA GLY A 666 27.78 0.30 -19.53
C GLY A 666 28.98 -0.08 -18.69
N ALA A 667 28.97 0.20 -17.39
CA ALA A 667 30.15 0.06 -16.52
C ALA A 667 29.88 -0.71 -15.22
N SER A 668 28.72 -1.35 -15.05
CA SER A 668 28.43 -2.18 -13.87
C SER A 668 29.37 -3.38 -13.77
N GLN A 669 29.88 -3.63 -12.55
CA GLN A 669 30.83 -4.70 -12.24
C GLN A 669 30.12 -6.05 -12.12
N LEU A 670 29.72 -6.60 -13.30
CA LEU A 670 29.04 -7.91 -13.39
C LEU A 670 29.97 -9.11 -13.09
N ASP A 671 31.19 -8.88 -12.62
CA ASP A 671 32.17 -9.86 -12.16
C ASP A 671 32.51 -9.73 -10.67
N ASP A 672 31.89 -8.83 -9.96
CA ASP A 672 32.00 -8.78 -8.50
C ASP A 672 31.20 -9.95 -7.88
N VAL A 673 31.89 -11.08 -7.73
CA VAL A 673 31.28 -12.36 -7.27
C VAL A 673 30.65 -12.22 -5.90
N GLU A 674 31.35 -11.56 -4.96
CA GLU A 674 30.89 -11.44 -3.57
C GLU A 674 29.65 -10.56 -3.49
N ARG A 675 29.66 -9.44 -4.19
CA ARG A 675 28.51 -8.53 -4.20
C ARG A 675 27.30 -9.13 -4.93
N ILE A 676 27.52 -9.84 -6.03
CA ILE A 676 26.44 -10.55 -6.74
C ILE A 676 25.82 -11.64 -5.82
N LYS A 677 26.64 -12.40 -5.10
CA LYS A 677 26.16 -13.42 -4.13
C LYS A 677 25.29 -12.79 -3.05
N ASP A 678 25.73 -11.65 -2.49
CA ASP A 678 24.97 -10.90 -1.47
C ASP A 678 23.60 -10.44 -2.01
N VAL A 679 23.58 -9.74 -3.14
CA VAL A 679 22.31 -9.25 -3.74
C VAL A 679 21.40 -10.41 -4.12
N LEU A 680 21.94 -11.48 -4.69
CA LEU A 680 21.19 -12.70 -5.07
C LEU A 680 20.56 -13.37 -3.84
N THR A 681 21.31 -13.50 -2.74
CA THR A 681 20.83 -14.11 -1.50
C THR A 681 19.68 -13.30 -0.88
N ARG A 682 19.82 -11.97 -0.83
CA ARG A 682 18.75 -11.07 -0.36
C ARG A 682 17.52 -11.14 -1.27
N HIS A 683 17.73 -11.19 -2.58
CA HIS A 683 16.65 -11.29 -3.55
C HIS A 683 15.88 -12.60 -3.37
N GLN A 684 16.57 -13.73 -3.21
CA GLN A 684 15.95 -15.04 -2.92
C GLN A 684 15.14 -15.01 -1.63
N SER A 685 15.66 -14.38 -0.55
CA SER A 685 14.96 -14.22 0.72
C SER A 685 13.65 -13.46 0.55
N ARG A 686 13.68 -12.33 -0.19
CA ARG A 686 12.49 -11.52 -0.48
C ARG A 686 11.46 -12.27 -1.33
N LEU A 687 11.91 -13.00 -2.34
CA LEU A 687 11.03 -13.85 -3.17
C LEU A 687 10.36 -14.94 -2.31
N SER A 688 11.12 -15.61 -1.44
CA SER A 688 10.58 -16.62 -0.52
C SER A 688 9.50 -16.03 0.41
N ALA A 689 9.76 -14.85 0.98
CA ALA A 689 8.78 -14.16 1.81
C ALA A 689 7.53 -13.75 1.02
N ASN A 690 7.69 -13.30 -0.23
CA ASN A 690 6.58 -12.93 -1.10
C ASN A 690 5.73 -14.13 -1.49
N VAL A 691 6.32 -15.26 -1.83
CA VAL A 691 5.59 -16.52 -2.14
C VAL A 691 4.71 -16.93 -0.95
N LYS A 692 5.23 -16.82 0.28
CA LYS A 692 4.46 -17.13 1.50
C LYS A 692 3.34 -16.13 1.78
N ARG A 693 3.54 -14.85 1.42
CA ARG A 693 2.58 -13.78 1.66
C ARG A 693 1.47 -13.71 0.62
N ASP A 694 1.79 -13.91 -0.64
CA ASP A 694 0.89 -13.74 -1.80
C ASP A 694 0.71 -15.04 -2.58
N GLY A 695 0.24 -16.08 -1.91
CA GLY A 695 -0.04 -17.37 -2.53
C GLY A 695 -1.03 -17.27 -3.68
N LEU A 696 -2.04 -16.41 -3.58
CA LEU A 696 -3.02 -16.16 -4.66
C LEU A 696 -2.37 -15.56 -5.91
N GLY A 697 -1.50 -14.56 -5.75
CA GLY A 697 -0.82 -13.90 -6.87
C GLY A 697 0.08 -14.87 -7.63
N TYR A 698 0.89 -15.65 -6.91
CA TYR A 698 1.76 -16.67 -7.54
C TYR A 698 0.96 -17.79 -8.21
N ALA A 699 -0.10 -18.29 -7.58
CA ALA A 699 -0.98 -19.28 -8.19
C ALA A 699 -1.67 -18.76 -9.47
N ARG A 700 -2.06 -17.47 -9.49
CA ARG A 700 -2.62 -16.81 -10.67
C ARG A 700 -1.59 -16.69 -11.80
N THR A 701 -0.38 -16.21 -11.52
CA THR A 701 0.70 -16.14 -12.52
C THR A 701 0.99 -17.51 -13.09
N ARG A 702 1.05 -18.53 -12.23
CA ARG A 702 1.23 -19.93 -12.63
C ARG A 702 0.11 -20.42 -13.53
N LEU A 703 -1.17 -20.13 -13.21
CA LEU A 703 -2.32 -20.49 -14.02
C LEU A 703 -2.27 -19.82 -15.40
N PHE A 704 -1.92 -18.53 -15.46
CA PHE A 704 -1.81 -17.82 -16.73
C PHE A 704 -0.68 -18.35 -17.62
N SER A 705 0.38 -18.85 -17.04
CA SER A 705 1.47 -19.48 -17.80
C SER A 705 1.03 -20.72 -18.59
N TYR A 706 -0.06 -21.38 -18.17
CA TYR A 706 -0.62 -22.53 -18.88
C TYR A 706 -1.52 -22.15 -20.04
N THR A 707 -1.90 -20.89 -20.16
CA THR A 707 -2.93 -20.48 -21.12
C THR A 707 -2.47 -19.40 -22.09
N THR A 708 -1.49 -18.57 -21.70
CA THR A 708 -1.05 -17.45 -22.54
C THR A 708 0.46 -17.30 -22.59
N ARG A 709 0.96 -16.79 -23.73
CA ARG A 709 2.38 -16.48 -23.91
C ARG A 709 2.85 -15.36 -22.99
N ALA A 710 1.99 -14.37 -22.72
CA ALA A 710 2.28 -13.32 -21.75
C ALA A 710 2.40 -13.90 -20.33
N GLY A 711 1.48 -14.79 -19.94
CA GLY A 711 1.55 -15.48 -18.66
C GLY A 711 2.81 -16.35 -18.50
N MET A 712 3.28 -17.02 -19.57
CA MET A 712 4.54 -17.76 -19.54
C MET A 712 5.75 -16.82 -19.41
N PHE A 713 5.73 -15.67 -20.07
CA PHE A 713 6.76 -14.65 -19.89
C PHE A 713 6.79 -14.15 -18.44
N ASP A 714 5.65 -13.83 -17.84
CA ASP A 714 5.55 -13.37 -16.46
C ASP A 714 6.03 -14.44 -15.46
N GLU A 715 5.72 -15.73 -15.73
CA GLU A 715 6.17 -16.87 -14.92
C GLU A 715 7.71 -17.02 -14.94
N LEU A 716 8.32 -16.91 -16.11
CA LEU A 716 9.76 -17.00 -16.28
C LEU A 716 10.54 -15.80 -15.72
N THR A 717 9.87 -14.66 -15.53
CA THR A 717 10.53 -13.41 -15.12
C THR A 717 10.16 -12.94 -13.72
N GLY A 718 9.14 -13.53 -13.09
CA GLY A 718 8.66 -13.09 -11.77
C GLY A 718 7.77 -14.10 -11.03
N GLY A 719 7.41 -15.24 -11.65
CA GLY A 719 6.61 -16.29 -11.04
C GLY A 719 7.43 -17.33 -10.27
N LEU A 720 6.86 -18.52 -10.08
CA LEU A 720 7.50 -19.62 -9.36
C LEU A 720 8.71 -20.20 -10.11
N GLU A 721 8.68 -20.26 -11.44
CA GLU A 721 9.85 -20.71 -12.24
C GLU A 721 11.03 -19.77 -12.00
N TYR A 722 10.79 -18.46 -11.93
CA TYR A 722 11.82 -17.49 -11.58
C TYR A 722 12.31 -17.67 -10.13
N TYR A 723 11.40 -17.88 -9.19
CA TYR A 723 11.76 -18.14 -7.79
C TYR A 723 12.64 -19.40 -7.66
N TRP A 724 12.29 -20.48 -8.33
CA TRP A 724 13.08 -21.72 -8.31
C TRP A 724 14.42 -21.54 -9.00
N PHE A 725 14.48 -20.82 -10.12
CA PHE A 725 15.74 -20.45 -10.78
C PHE A 725 16.68 -19.69 -9.84
N ILE A 726 16.17 -18.67 -9.12
CA ILE A 726 16.98 -17.90 -8.17
C ILE A 726 17.40 -18.76 -6.98
N THR A 727 16.53 -19.64 -6.48
CA THR A 727 16.85 -20.55 -5.37
C THR A 727 17.96 -21.51 -5.76
N ASP A 728 17.88 -22.10 -6.94
CA ASP A 728 18.90 -23.01 -7.47
C ASP A 728 20.27 -22.30 -7.71
N LEU A 729 20.24 -21.04 -8.09
CA LEU A 729 21.46 -20.23 -8.19
C LEU A 729 22.09 -19.93 -6.81
N VAL A 730 21.28 -19.69 -5.78
CA VAL A 730 21.79 -19.47 -4.42
C VAL A 730 22.34 -20.75 -3.83
N ASP A 731 21.61 -21.84 -3.92
CA ASP A 731 21.98 -23.14 -3.32
C ASP A 731 23.23 -23.75 -3.96
N ASN A 732 23.44 -23.50 -5.25
CA ASN A 732 24.55 -24.00 -6.02
C ASN A 732 25.52 -22.91 -6.53
N PHE A 733 25.61 -21.78 -5.79
CA PHE A 733 26.30 -20.57 -6.27
C PHE A 733 27.75 -20.84 -6.66
N ASP A 734 28.50 -21.53 -5.81
CA ASP A 734 29.94 -21.75 -6.04
C ASP A 734 30.22 -22.55 -7.33
N GLU A 735 29.32 -23.44 -7.74
CA GLU A 735 29.42 -24.20 -8.98
C GLU A 735 28.96 -23.40 -10.19
N LYS A 736 27.96 -22.53 -10.02
CA LYS A 736 27.27 -21.82 -11.11
C LYS A 736 27.79 -20.42 -11.38
N GLN A 737 28.55 -19.80 -10.47
CA GLN A 737 28.94 -18.40 -10.53
C GLN A 737 29.62 -18.00 -11.85
N ALA A 738 30.50 -18.83 -12.38
CA ALA A 738 31.21 -18.52 -13.63
C ALA A 738 30.27 -18.49 -14.85
N GLY A 739 29.33 -19.43 -14.90
CA GLY A 739 28.28 -19.48 -15.92
C GLY A 739 27.33 -18.29 -15.79
N LEU A 740 26.91 -17.97 -14.57
CA LEU A 740 26.04 -16.82 -14.25
C LEU A 740 26.67 -15.50 -14.73
N ILE A 741 27.91 -15.24 -14.36
CA ILE A 741 28.62 -14.00 -14.76
C ILE A 741 28.71 -13.87 -16.28
N ASN A 742 29.07 -14.97 -16.97
CA ASN A 742 29.15 -14.97 -18.43
C ASN A 742 27.79 -14.67 -19.07
N GLU A 743 26.73 -15.27 -18.54
CA GLU A 743 25.38 -15.05 -19.08
C GLU A 743 24.86 -13.64 -18.80
N LEU A 744 25.09 -13.08 -17.61
CA LEU A 744 24.73 -11.68 -17.29
C LEU A 744 25.46 -10.69 -18.22
N LYS A 745 26.76 -10.89 -18.48
CA LYS A 745 27.54 -10.07 -19.43
C LYS A 745 26.98 -10.18 -20.85
N ASN A 746 26.66 -11.39 -21.30
CA ASN A 746 26.09 -11.65 -22.60
C ASN A 746 24.71 -11.00 -22.78
N VAL A 747 23.82 -11.16 -21.79
CA VAL A 747 22.50 -10.53 -21.78
C VAL A 747 22.63 -9.01 -21.83
N SER A 748 23.50 -8.42 -21.01
CA SER A 748 23.77 -6.97 -20.99
C SER A 748 24.24 -6.46 -22.36
N GLU A 749 25.21 -7.15 -23.00
CA GLU A 749 25.73 -6.77 -24.31
C GLU A 749 24.67 -6.83 -25.42
N LEU A 750 23.83 -7.88 -25.41
CA LEU A 750 22.75 -8.03 -26.39
C LEU A 750 21.67 -6.95 -26.22
N LEU A 751 21.29 -6.64 -25.00
CA LEU A 751 20.20 -5.71 -24.68
C LEU A 751 20.58 -4.24 -24.96
N PHE A 752 21.68 -3.78 -24.36
CA PHE A 752 21.99 -2.33 -24.30
C PHE A 752 22.67 -1.82 -25.58
N ASN A 753 21.85 -1.69 -26.60
CA ASN A 753 22.24 -1.36 -27.96
C ASN A 753 21.37 -0.22 -28.52
N LYS A 754 22.02 0.76 -29.15
CA LYS A 754 21.36 1.90 -29.79
C LYS A 754 20.24 1.52 -30.75
N LYS A 755 20.39 0.43 -31.51
CA LYS A 755 19.39 -0.02 -32.49
C LYS A 755 18.23 -0.77 -31.84
N ASN A 756 18.38 -1.14 -30.58
CA ASN A 756 17.37 -1.79 -29.75
C ASN A 756 16.65 -0.81 -28.82
N LEU A 757 17.04 0.48 -28.82
CA LEU A 757 16.57 1.52 -27.91
C LEU A 757 15.37 2.27 -28.46
N MET A 758 14.37 2.45 -27.61
CA MET A 758 13.30 3.43 -27.68
C MET A 758 13.26 4.23 -26.37
N ALA A 759 12.78 5.46 -26.37
CA ALA A 759 12.66 6.26 -25.15
C ALA A 759 11.25 6.86 -24.99
N SER A 760 10.88 7.23 -23.76
CA SER A 760 9.77 8.13 -23.52
C SER A 760 10.12 9.14 -22.45
N THR A 761 9.47 10.29 -22.49
CA THR A 761 9.56 11.29 -21.42
C THR A 761 8.21 11.95 -21.19
N THR A 762 7.91 12.20 -19.91
CA THR A 762 6.81 13.07 -19.49
C THR A 762 7.46 14.26 -18.79
N CYS A 763 7.33 15.42 -19.37
CA CYS A 763 7.87 16.69 -18.87
C CYS A 763 7.28 17.87 -19.64
N SER A 764 7.46 19.07 -19.13
CA SER A 764 7.10 20.30 -19.86
C SER A 764 7.92 20.46 -21.15
N ASN A 765 7.37 21.16 -22.13
CA ASN A 765 8.05 21.48 -23.38
C ASN A 765 9.41 22.17 -23.18
N GLY A 766 9.60 22.90 -22.07
CA GLY A 766 10.86 23.57 -21.73
C GLY A 766 12.03 22.59 -21.52
N ALA A 767 11.76 21.41 -20.97
CA ALA A 767 12.76 20.38 -20.68
C ALA A 767 13.20 19.59 -21.94
N MET A 768 12.42 19.62 -23.03
CA MET A 768 12.65 18.77 -24.21
C MET A 768 13.96 19.05 -24.94
N LYS A 769 14.49 20.28 -24.89
CA LYS A 769 15.79 20.59 -25.48
C LYS A 769 16.91 19.78 -24.83
N THR A 770 16.90 19.71 -23.52
CA THR A 770 17.87 18.93 -22.73
C THR A 770 17.68 17.44 -23.01
N PHE A 771 16.45 16.92 -22.93
CA PHE A 771 16.16 15.52 -23.24
C PHE A 771 16.71 15.06 -24.58
N ARG A 772 16.45 15.81 -25.66
CA ARG A 772 16.92 15.45 -27.01
C ARG A 772 18.45 15.47 -27.12
N LYS A 773 19.10 16.46 -26.49
CA LYS A 773 20.57 16.55 -26.45
C LYS A 773 21.17 15.37 -25.74
N GLU A 774 20.66 15.05 -24.55
CA GLU A 774 21.22 14.00 -23.69
C GLU A 774 20.92 12.59 -24.25
N LEU A 775 19.72 12.34 -24.79
CA LEU A 775 19.41 11.08 -25.49
C LEU A 775 20.32 10.86 -26.71
N LYS A 776 20.63 11.95 -27.45
CA LYS A 776 21.58 11.89 -28.56
C LYS A 776 23.01 11.56 -28.09
N THR A 777 23.45 12.11 -26.98
CA THR A 777 24.77 11.85 -26.39
C THR A 777 24.84 10.42 -25.90
N PHE A 778 23.91 10.01 -25.06
CA PHE A 778 23.79 8.63 -24.55
C PHE A 778 23.83 7.58 -25.65
N SER A 779 23.11 7.82 -26.73
CA SER A 779 23.06 6.89 -27.89
C SER A 779 24.37 6.67 -28.63
N LYS A 780 25.37 7.49 -28.40
CA LYS A 780 26.70 7.31 -29.02
C LYS A 780 27.60 6.37 -28.21
N GLU A 781 27.25 6.17 -26.96
CA GLU A 781 28.09 5.53 -25.96
C GLU A 781 27.65 4.11 -25.63
N ILE A 782 26.45 3.72 -26.07
CA ILE A 782 25.95 2.32 -25.97
C ILE A 782 26.25 1.53 -27.24
N GLY A 783 26.12 0.19 -27.19
CA GLY A 783 26.37 -0.74 -28.27
C GLY A 783 25.71 -0.35 -29.61
N LYS A 784 26.32 -0.72 -30.73
CA LYS A 784 25.87 -0.35 -32.10
C LYS A 784 25.73 -1.53 -33.04
N HIS A 785 25.84 -2.76 -32.54
CA HIS A 785 25.67 -3.95 -33.38
C HIS A 785 24.23 -4.06 -33.91
N LYS A 786 24.02 -4.90 -34.90
CA LYS A 786 22.69 -5.15 -35.44
C LYS A 786 21.97 -6.13 -34.54
N PRO A 787 20.80 -5.79 -33.91
CA PRO A 787 20.06 -6.74 -33.10
C PRO A 787 19.56 -7.90 -33.97
N ALA A 788 19.63 -9.11 -33.44
CA ALA A 788 19.03 -10.30 -34.01
C ALA A 788 17.85 -10.72 -33.13
N TYR A 789 16.64 -10.49 -33.59
CA TYR A 789 15.44 -10.83 -32.85
C TYR A 789 15.13 -12.32 -32.96
N GLN A 790 14.86 -12.92 -31.82
CA GLN A 790 14.46 -14.33 -31.66
C GLN A 790 12.95 -14.48 -31.75
N ALA A 791 12.49 -15.61 -32.23
CA ALA A 791 11.09 -16.01 -32.18
C ALA A 791 10.90 -16.94 -30.98
N TRP A 792 10.31 -16.43 -29.93
CA TRP A 792 9.97 -17.22 -28.76
C TRP A 792 8.75 -18.10 -29.03
N LYS A 793 8.78 -19.32 -28.53
CA LYS A 793 7.63 -20.21 -28.56
C LYS A 793 6.73 -19.97 -27.35
N LEU A 794 7.36 -19.85 -26.16
CA LEU A 794 6.66 -19.71 -24.88
C LEU A 794 5.52 -20.72 -24.78
N ASP A 795 5.84 -21.99 -25.08
CA ASP A 795 4.86 -23.05 -25.16
C ASP A 795 4.23 -23.29 -23.78
N SER A 796 2.91 -23.20 -23.74
CA SER A 796 2.11 -23.46 -22.55
C SER A 796 1.37 -24.79 -22.69
N SER A 797 1.18 -25.51 -21.59
CA SER A 797 0.36 -26.71 -21.57
C SER A 797 -0.54 -26.68 -20.35
N SER A 798 -1.85 -26.84 -20.55
CA SER A 798 -2.81 -26.90 -19.43
C SER A 798 -2.42 -28.01 -18.45
N LYS A 799 -2.35 -27.64 -17.17
CA LYS A 799 -2.07 -28.59 -16.08
C LYS A 799 -3.09 -28.40 -14.96
N ASN A 800 -3.38 -29.52 -14.27
CA ASN A 800 -3.95 -29.47 -12.93
C ASN A 800 -2.80 -29.65 -11.95
N GLU A 801 -2.45 -28.63 -11.19
CA GLU A 801 -1.31 -28.60 -10.31
C GLU A 801 -1.73 -28.18 -8.92
N GLY A 802 -1.18 -28.81 -7.90
CA GLY A 802 -1.32 -28.45 -6.50
C GLY A 802 0.03 -28.04 -5.93
N LEU A 803 0.09 -26.84 -5.35
CA LEU A 803 1.28 -26.33 -4.67
C LEU A 803 1.02 -26.38 -3.16
N MET A 804 1.92 -27.00 -2.42
CA MET A 804 1.80 -27.13 -0.96
C MET A 804 2.51 -25.95 -0.29
N ALA A 805 1.80 -25.29 0.62
CA ALA A 805 2.33 -24.22 1.45
C ALA A 805 1.76 -24.31 2.86
N ALA A 806 2.47 -23.79 3.85
CA ALA A 806 1.96 -23.62 5.19
C ALA A 806 1.04 -22.38 5.22
N SER A 807 -0.22 -22.57 4.88
CA SER A 807 -1.23 -21.51 4.82
C SER A 807 -2.47 -21.92 5.62
N LYS A 808 -3.09 -20.94 6.29
CA LYS A 808 -4.36 -21.13 7.00
C LYS A 808 -5.56 -21.17 6.06
N VAL A 809 -5.34 -20.86 4.79
CA VAL A 809 -6.37 -20.83 3.74
C VAL A 809 -5.89 -21.57 2.50
N GLN A 810 -6.82 -22.05 1.68
CA GLN A 810 -6.55 -22.68 0.41
C GLN A 810 -6.99 -21.78 -0.75
N TYR A 811 -6.10 -21.55 -1.71
CA TYR A 811 -6.40 -20.81 -2.92
C TYR A 811 -6.71 -21.79 -4.05
N VAL A 812 -7.93 -21.73 -4.59
CA VAL A 812 -8.37 -22.58 -5.72
C VAL A 812 -8.63 -21.69 -6.93
N LEU A 813 -7.88 -21.89 -8.00
CA LEU A 813 -7.99 -21.12 -9.22
C LEU A 813 -8.37 -22.00 -10.40
N LYS A 814 -9.25 -21.50 -11.25
CA LYS A 814 -9.62 -22.09 -12.53
C LYS A 814 -9.63 -21.01 -13.61
N GLY A 815 -9.01 -21.25 -14.73
CA GLY A 815 -8.93 -20.26 -15.82
C GLY A 815 -8.74 -20.92 -17.17
N SER A 816 -9.04 -20.16 -18.21
CA SER A 816 -8.83 -20.52 -19.62
C SER A 816 -8.67 -19.25 -20.44
N ASP A 817 -7.98 -19.34 -21.57
CA ASP A 817 -7.98 -18.25 -22.55
C ASP A 817 -9.29 -18.26 -23.34
N PHE A 818 -10.05 -17.17 -23.28
CA PHE A 818 -11.33 -17.07 -24.01
C PHE A 818 -11.12 -16.94 -25.52
N THR A 819 -9.92 -16.57 -25.99
CA THR A 819 -9.61 -16.51 -27.43
C THR A 819 -9.59 -17.92 -28.05
N ASP A 820 -9.21 -18.93 -27.29
CA ASP A 820 -9.30 -20.35 -27.68
C ASP A 820 -10.75 -20.80 -27.93
N LEU A 821 -11.71 -20.12 -27.30
CA LEU A 821 -13.14 -20.34 -27.50
C LEU A 821 -13.71 -19.57 -28.71
N GLY A 822 -12.85 -18.87 -29.46
CA GLY A 822 -13.22 -18.09 -30.62
C GLY A 822 -13.69 -16.65 -30.33
N TYR A 823 -13.65 -16.21 -29.09
CA TYR A 823 -13.93 -14.81 -28.73
C TYR A 823 -12.72 -13.93 -29.01
N ARG A 824 -12.96 -12.65 -29.27
CA ARG A 824 -11.90 -11.64 -29.43
C ARG A 824 -11.98 -10.62 -28.32
N TRP A 825 -10.84 -10.05 -27.95
CA TRP A 825 -10.81 -8.93 -27.04
C TRP A 825 -11.62 -7.74 -27.58
N ASP A 826 -12.52 -7.24 -26.72
CA ASP A 826 -13.30 -6.03 -26.95
C ASP A 826 -13.51 -5.35 -25.58
N GLY A 827 -13.62 -4.03 -25.54
CA GLY A 827 -13.87 -3.29 -24.31
C GLY A 827 -15.11 -3.74 -23.52
N LYS A 828 -16.08 -4.36 -24.20
CA LYS A 828 -17.27 -4.97 -23.58
C LYS A 828 -16.92 -6.11 -22.60
N ILE A 829 -15.78 -6.78 -22.82
CA ILE A 829 -15.32 -7.84 -21.90
C ILE A 829 -14.98 -7.25 -20.52
N ARG A 830 -14.51 -6.01 -20.46
CA ARG A 830 -14.34 -5.32 -19.16
C ARG A 830 -15.66 -5.12 -18.44
N VAL A 831 -16.71 -4.72 -19.16
CA VAL A 831 -18.06 -4.59 -18.59
C VAL A 831 -18.58 -5.95 -18.13
N LEU A 832 -18.44 -6.98 -18.96
CA LEU A 832 -18.82 -8.35 -18.62
C LEU A 832 -18.06 -8.84 -17.37
N ASN A 833 -16.76 -8.58 -17.31
CA ASN A 833 -15.96 -8.96 -16.13
C ASN A 833 -16.45 -8.26 -14.85
N GLN A 834 -16.82 -6.98 -14.92
CA GLN A 834 -17.41 -6.28 -13.78
C GLN A 834 -18.73 -6.93 -13.34
N ILE A 835 -19.62 -7.24 -14.31
CA ILE A 835 -20.87 -7.91 -14.00
C ILE A 835 -20.61 -9.26 -13.33
N ILE A 836 -19.79 -10.12 -13.93
CA ILE A 836 -19.50 -11.45 -13.37
C ILE A 836 -18.85 -11.34 -11.98
N SER A 837 -17.85 -10.47 -11.83
CA SER A 837 -17.10 -10.33 -10.60
C SER A 837 -17.94 -9.75 -9.46
N ARG A 838 -18.77 -8.76 -9.75
CA ARG A 838 -19.53 -8.02 -8.74
C ARG A 838 -20.92 -8.64 -8.46
N GLU A 839 -21.61 -9.13 -9.51
CA GLU A 839 -22.96 -9.68 -9.34
C GLU A 839 -22.95 -11.16 -8.92
N TRP A 840 -22.00 -11.93 -9.41
CA TRP A 840 -22.04 -13.38 -9.21
C TRP A 840 -20.90 -13.90 -8.34
N LEU A 841 -19.64 -13.68 -8.73
CA LEU A 841 -18.49 -14.25 -8.01
C LEU A 841 -18.37 -13.71 -6.59
N LYS A 842 -18.56 -12.41 -6.38
CA LYS A 842 -18.51 -11.84 -5.04
C LYS A 842 -19.57 -12.49 -4.12
N ASN A 843 -20.81 -12.60 -4.59
CA ASN A 843 -21.87 -13.22 -3.80
C ASN A 843 -21.58 -14.69 -3.51
N GLN A 844 -21.14 -15.47 -4.52
CA GLN A 844 -20.91 -16.90 -4.33
C GLN A 844 -19.65 -17.20 -3.50
N VAL A 845 -18.58 -16.44 -3.70
CA VAL A 845 -17.28 -16.73 -3.08
C VAL A 845 -17.15 -16.01 -1.73
N ARG A 846 -17.39 -14.70 -1.69
CA ARG A 846 -17.16 -13.90 -0.48
C ARG A 846 -18.37 -13.91 0.47
N VAL A 847 -19.56 -13.59 -0.01
CA VAL A 847 -20.73 -13.42 0.88
C VAL A 847 -21.24 -14.79 1.37
N ILE A 848 -21.58 -15.69 0.46
CA ILE A 848 -22.10 -17.00 0.80
C ILE A 848 -20.99 -17.96 1.23
N GLY A 849 -19.87 -17.94 0.52
CA GLY A 849 -18.72 -18.79 0.80
C GLY A 849 -17.89 -18.36 1.99
N GLY A 850 -17.99 -17.10 2.41
CA GLY A 850 -17.21 -16.53 3.50
C GLY A 850 -15.69 -16.50 3.22
N ALA A 851 -15.28 -16.30 1.93
CA ALA A 851 -13.87 -16.35 1.51
C ALA A 851 -13.28 -14.95 1.23
#